data_1f52befade7d2edcaa098c1e6bdfc99f
#
_entry.id   1f52befade7d2edcaa098c1e6bdfc99f
#
_cell.length_a   1.000
_cell.length_b   1.000
_cell.length_c   1.000
_cell.angle_alpha   90.00
_cell.angle_beta   90.00
_cell.angle_gamma   90.00
#
_symmetry.space_group_name_H-M   'P 1'
#
loop_
_entity.id
_entity.type
_entity.pdbx_description
1 polymer ?
#
loop_
_entity_poly.entity_id
_entity_poly.type
_entity_poly.pdbx_seq_one_letter_code
_entity_poly.pdbx_strand_id
1 'polypeptide(L)'
;MSRVLPGTSLEPIKHVLIGRPLRTEEAPHQAVSNPVGLAVFASDALSSTAYATQEILVVLASAFAVAGVGVFRISIPIAVVITAVLTVLIVSYRQTIKAYNGASCGAYVVSRDNLGVLPSQIAGAALLVDYVLTVAVSISSGVDQVASAIPILRGREVLVALAAIVIMTIINLRGVKESGRIFAVPTYFFVGMTFLTLTAGAFKFFTGQLTPVENVHMVAHTAEPLSLFLVLYAFSSGCTALTGIEAISDGVQNFKEPRGRNAALTISVMGLLLGALFMGITLLANQVRALPSEEETIISQIARAVFGSGVLYGLQIAATTIILIMAANTAYADFPRIAAFVASDSFLPRQLAIRGSRLVYSGGIATLAVAASVLIIVFNARTTSLIPLYAIGVFMCFTLSQSGMVRRWLEVAKLKPGESVKMGQSMATYDPHWRRNLLISASGATLSFVVMVIFAVTKFTHGAWITLLVIPIMVFVFYRVHTHYRNVARILSLSKERVKPTPHPVKTIVLVDDVHRGTVRVVDFAKSLGNPWTPLHVDYNDRKTHIVQQKWRERIGEGDLVILPSPYRRLVEPIVEYVQKELDADPNVFVHVIMGQLVMDTPWARVLHSNNSLGIMSRLQSMDRVIVTDVPYQLHAEDVELYPENEPGDYEQAKQREAQQQQQRENETIESAIG
;
A
#
# COMPACT_ATOMS: atom_id res chain seq x y z
N MET A 1 -35.35 6.72 -13.95
CA MET A 1 -34.62 7.75 -13.18
C MET A 1 -34.44 7.20 -11.75
N SER A 2 -33.33 6.56 -11.47
CA SER A 2 -33.00 6.08 -10.12
C SER A 2 -32.62 7.29 -9.28
N ARG A 3 -33.38 7.59 -8.25
CA ARG A 3 -33.00 8.55 -7.21
C ARG A 3 -31.70 8.01 -6.58
N VAL A 4 -30.58 8.64 -6.91
CA VAL A 4 -29.34 8.48 -6.19
C VAL A 4 -29.60 8.99 -4.77
N LEU A 5 -29.51 8.11 -3.78
CA LEU A 5 -29.50 8.48 -2.37
C LEU A 5 -28.50 9.62 -2.16
N PRO A 6 -28.78 10.63 -1.34
CA PRO A 6 -27.84 11.70 -1.05
C PRO A 6 -26.60 11.07 -0.43
N GLY A 7 -25.55 11.00 -1.23
CA GLY A 7 -24.23 10.52 -0.81
C GLY A 7 -23.71 11.42 0.31
N THR A 8 -23.00 10.80 1.22
CA THR A 8 -22.30 11.47 2.33
C THR A 8 -21.69 12.80 1.89
N SER A 9 -21.70 13.81 2.73
CA SER A 9 -21.16 15.17 2.50
C SER A 9 -19.70 15.21 1.98
N LEU A 10 -19.04 14.06 1.87
CA LEU A 10 -17.66 13.88 1.39
C LEU A 10 -17.56 13.60 -0.13
N GLU A 11 -18.68 13.27 -0.83
CA GLU A 11 -18.63 12.95 -2.27
C GLU A 11 -18.11 14.11 -3.13
N PRO A 12 -18.52 15.39 -2.95
CA PRO A 12 -17.96 16.48 -3.73
C PRO A 12 -16.46 16.69 -3.48
N ILE A 13 -15.98 16.54 -2.24
CA ILE A 13 -14.57 16.64 -1.90
C ILE A 13 -13.79 15.49 -2.56
N LYS A 14 -14.30 14.28 -2.52
CA LYS A 14 -13.73 13.11 -3.18
C LYS A 14 -13.65 13.30 -4.70
N HIS A 15 -14.68 13.86 -5.33
CA HIS A 15 -14.66 14.19 -6.76
C HIS A 15 -13.57 15.22 -7.12
N VAL A 16 -13.38 16.24 -6.31
CA VAL A 16 -12.31 17.24 -6.51
C VAL A 16 -10.92 16.63 -6.31
N LEU A 17 -10.72 15.82 -5.26
CA LEU A 17 -9.42 15.24 -4.92
C LEU A 17 -9.03 14.08 -5.84
N ILE A 18 -9.96 13.15 -6.12
CA ILE A 18 -9.66 11.89 -6.82
C ILE A 18 -10.14 11.90 -8.27
N GLY A 19 -11.14 12.72 -8.59
CA GLY A 19 -11.74 12.81 -9.92
C GLY A 19 -12.98 11.90 -10.10
N ARG A 20 -13.63 12.00 -11.27
CA ARG A 20 -14.85 11.23 -11.60
C ARG A 20 -14.57 9.72 -11.67
N PRO A 21 -15.51 8.84 -11.28
CA PRO A 21 -15.41 7.41 -11.54
C PRO A 21 -15.22 7.11 -13.03
N LEU A 22 -14.43 6.09 -13.35
CA LEU A 22 -14.19 5.62 -14.71
C LEU A 22 -14.94 4.30 -14.96
N ARG A 23 -15.53 4.15 -16.14
CA ARG A 23 -16.15 2.89 -16.56
C ARG A 23 -15.06 1.87 -16.90
N THR A 24 -15.37 0.58 -16.74
CA THR A 24 -14.43 -0.50 -17.09
C THR A 24 -14.02 -0.47 -18.57
N GLU A 25 -14.92 -0.01 -19.45
CA GLU A 25 -14.68 0.17 -20.87
C GLU A 25 -13.64 1.26 -21.18
N GLU A 26 -13.41 2.20 -20.26
CA GLU A 26 -12.38 3.24 -20.37
C GLU A 26 -10.97 2.76 -20.04
N ALA A 27 -10.81 1.52 -19.55
CA ALA A 27 -9.51 0.96 -19.18
C ALA A 27 -8.45 0.97 -20.31
N PRO A 28 -8.78 0.66 -21.60
CA PRO A 28 -7.81 0.77 -22.70
C PRO A 28 -7.31 2.19 -22.93
N HIS A 29 -8.14 3.20 -22.63
CA HIS A 29 -7.78 4.61 -22.77
C HIS A 29 -6.83 5.13 -21.68
N GLN A 30 -6.59 4.33 -20.63
CA GLN A 30 -5.59 4.61 -19.59
C GLN A 30 -4.18 4.16 -19.97
N ALA A 31 -3.98 3.50 -21.12
CA ALA A 31 -2.68 3.09 -21.61
C ALA A 31 -1.76 4.29 -21.90
N VAL A 32 -0.48 4.17 -21.48
CA VAL A 32 0.51 5.23 -21.59
C VAL A 32 1.35 5.11 -22.87
N SER A 33 1.76 6.25 -23.44
CA SER A 33 2.75 6.31 -24.52
C SER A 33 4.17 6.11 -23.99
N ASN A 34 5.14 5.80 -24.85
CA ASN A 34 6.53 5.57 -24.43
C ASN A 34 7.14 6.73 -23.61
N PRO A 35 6.96 8.02 -23.97
CA PRO A 35 7.49 9.10 -23.15
C PRO A 35 6.83 9.16 -21.76
N VAL A 36 5.52 9.01 -21.69
CA VAL A 36 4.83 8.97 -20.39
C VAL A 36 5.21 7.73 -19.60
N GLY A 37 5.34 6.58 -20.27
CA GLY A 37 5.80 5.33 -19.66
C GLY A 37 7.22 5.44 -19.10
N LEU A 38 8.14 6.10 -19.82
CA LEU A 38 9.48 6.40 -19.32
C LEU A 38 9.41 7.25 -18.04
N ALA A 39 8.62 8.32 -18.03
CA ALA A 39 8.48 9.18 -16.88
C ALA A 39 7.84 8.49 -15.65
N VAL A 40 6.87 7.57 -15.87
CA VAL A 40 6.18 6.86 -14.78
C VAL A 40 7.04 5.75 -14.19
N PHE A 41 7.70 4.95 -15.04
CA PHE A 41 8.37 3.71 -14.63
C PHE A 41 9.88 3.83 -14.53
N ALA A 42 10.48 4.93 -14.95
CA ALA A 42 11.93 5.14 -14.89
C ALA A 42 12.34 6.33 -14.00
N SER A 43 11.40 7.03 -13.36
CA SER A 43 11.73 8.17 -12.49
C SER A 43 12.63 7.75 -11.32
N ASP A 44 12.40 6.59 -10.73
CA ASP A 44 13.22 6.04 -9.65
C ASP A 44 14.64 5.69 -10.15
N ALA A 45 14.77 4.92 -11.23
CA ALA A 45 16.07 4.59 -11.80
C ALA A 45 16.87 5.84 -12.21
N LEU A 46 16.22 6.84 -12.82
CA LEU A 46 16.89 8.08 -13.24
C LEU A 46 17.28 8.96 -12.05
N SER A 47 16.44 9.05 -11.01
CA SER A 47 16.76 9.82 -9.79
C SER A 47 17.94 9.22 -9.02
N SER A 48 18.14 7.90 -9.10
CA SER A 48 19.25 7.21 -8.43
C SER A 48 20.62 7.72 -8.90
N THR A 49 20.72 8.28 -10.13
CA THR A 49 21.96 8.91 -10.63
C THR A 49 22.38 10.12 -9.80
N ALA A 50 21.43 10.78 -9.12
CA ALA A 50 21.72 11.97 -8.32
C ALA A 50 22.53 11.64 -7.06
N TYR A 51 22.38 10.43 -6.50
CA TYR A 51 23.06 10.05 -5.25
C TYR A 51 24.04 8.88 -5.41
N ALA A 52 23.95 8.04 -6.45
CA ALA A 52 24.77 6.84 -6.59
C ALA A 52 26.29 7.13 -6.58
N THR A 53 26.73 8.20 -7.27
CA THR A 53 28.13 8.62 -7.23
C THR A 53 28.52 9.10 -5.83
N GLN A 54 27.67 9.82 -5.15
CA GLN A 54 27.88 10.27 -3.76
C GLN A 54 28.07 9.07 -2.84
N GLU A 55 27.24 8.04 -2.94
CA GLU A 55 27.32 6.82 -2.13
C GLU A 55 28.66 6.07 -2.32
N ILE A 56 29.19 6.04 -3.55
CA ILE A 56 30.52 5.50 -3.81
C ILE A 56 31.59 6.33 -3.10
N LEU A 57 31.52 7.65 -3.23
CA LEU A 57 32.53 8.55 -2.66
C LEU A 57 32.47 8.59 -1.13
N VAL A 58 31.29 8.49 -0.52
CA VAL A 58 31.12 8.40 0.96
C VAL A 58 31.85 7.18 1.50
N VAL A 59 31.70 6.02 0.88
CA VAL A 59 32.42 4.81 1.31
C VAL A 59 33.93 4.95 1.10
N LEU A 60 34.36 5.50 -0.03
CA LEU A 60 35.79 5.70 -0.31
C LEU A 60 36.42 6.76 0.60
N ALA A 61 35.65 7.67 1.19
CA ALA A 61 36.14 8.69 2.11
C ALA A 61 36.76 8.10 3.38
N SER A 62 36.38 6.91 3.83
CA SER A 62 37.02 6.22 4.95
C SER A 62 38.50 5.90 4.69
N ALA A 63 38.89 5.68 3.44
CA ALA A 63 40.30 5.46 3.06
C ALA A 63 41.06 6.76 2.74
N PHE A 64 40.42 7.92 2.75
CA PHE A 64 41.05 9.20 2.40
C PHE A 64 42.24 9.55 3.29
N ALA A 65 42.14 9.32 4.59
CA ALA A 65 43.21 9.64 5.53
C ALA A 65 44.50 8.83 5.26
N VAL A 66 44.39 7.63 4.66
CA VAL A 66 45.53 6.73 4.36
C VAL A 66 46.01 6.90 2.91
N ALA A 67 45.09 7.00 1.94
CA ALA A 67 45.41 6.97 0.51
C ALA A 67 45.36 8.36 -0.17
N GLY A 68 44.93 9.39 0.56
CA GLY A 68 44.80 10.76 0.04
C GLY A 68 43.71 10.91 -1.03
N VAL A 69 43.66 12.06 -1.72
CA VAL A 69 42.65 12.41 -2.72
C VAL A 69 42.57 11.40 -3.87
N GLY A 70 43.66 10.69 -4.13
CA GLY A 70 43.72 9.68 -5.21
C GLY A 70 42.73 8.52 -5.06
N VAL A 71 42.24 8.25 -3.85
CA VAL A 71 41.27 7.18 -3.57
C VAL A 71 39.95 7.38 -4.33
N PHE A 72 39.52 8.62 -4.52
CA PHE A 72 38.26 8.92 -5.22
C PHE A 72 38.27 8.55 -6.69
N ARG A 73 39.45 8.46 -7.33
CA ARG A 73 39.59 7.99 -8.72
C ARG A 73 39.13 6.53 -8.91
N ILE A 74 39.11 5.74 -7.82
CA ILE A 74 38.58 4.36 -7.84
C ILE A 74 37.08 4.32 -8.17
N SER A 75 36.37 5.42 -7.95
CA SER A 75 34.96 5.54 -8.37
C SER A 75 34.77 5.36 -9.88
N ILE A 76 35.76 5.69 -10.73
CA ILE A 76 35.67 5.55 -12.20
C ILE A 76 35.61 4.07 -12.61
N PRO A 77 36.58 3.19 -12.26
CA PRO A 77 36.47 1.77 -12.57
C PRO A 77 35.25 1.12 -11.94
N ILE A 78 34.84 1.52 -10.73
CA ILE A 78 33.60 1.04 -10.11
C ILE A 78 32.39 1.41 -11.00
N ALA A 79 32.29 2.66 -11.47
CA ALA A 79 31.20 3.10 -12.33
C ALA A 79 31.19 2.38 -13.69
N VAL A 80 32.37 2.06 -14.26
CA VAL A 80 32.46 1.25 -15.48
C VAL A 80 31.89 -0.15 -15.26
N VAL A 81 32.25 -0.82 -14.16
CA VAL A 81 31.72 -2.16 -13.82
C VAL A 81 30.21 -2.10 -13.60
N ILE A 82 29.70 -1.09 -12.86
CA ILE A 82 28.25 -0.90 -12.64
C ILE A 82 27.52 -0.68 -13.97
N THR A 83 28.07 0.13 -14.88
CA THR A 83 27.49 0.38 -16.22
C THR A 83 27.51 -0.89 -17.09
N ALA A 84 28.52 -1.74 -16.96
CA ALA A 84 28.53 -3.03 -17.61
C ALA A 84 27.44 -3.98 -17.07
N VAL A 85 27.27 -4.06 -15.73
CA VAL A 85 26.16 -4.79 -15.10
C VAL A 85 24.81 -4.28 -15.57
N LEU A 86 24.62 -2.94 -15.58
CA LEU A 86 23.43 -2.29 -16.12
C LEU A 86 23.11 -2.76 -17.54
N THR A 87 24.11 -2.75 -18.41
CA THR A 87 23.94 -3.14 -19.81
C THR A 87 23.46 -4.60 -19.93
N VAL A 88 24.06 -5.51 -19.17
CA VAL A 88 23.65 -6.92 -19.16
C VAL A 88 22.21 -7.08 -18.64
N LEU A 89 21.85 -6.38 -17.56
CA LEU A 89 20.49 -6.41 -17.01
C LEU A 89 19.46 -5.87 -18.01
N ILE A 90 19.73 -4.73 -18.65
CA ILE A 90 18.83 -4.13 -19.66
C ILE A 90 18.62 -5.09 -20.84
N VAL A 91 19.68 -5.72 -21.35
CA VAL A 91 19.59 -6.70 -22.44
C VAL A 91 18.75 -7.91 -22.01
N SER A 92 18.96 -8.41 -20.79
CA SER A 92 18.21 -9.53 -20.22
C SER A 92 16.72 -9.21 -20.04
N TYR A 93 16.39 -8.06 -19.45
CA TYR A 93 14.98 -7.65 -19.25
C TYR A 93 14.27 -7.34 -20.57
N ARG A 94 14.96 -6.70 -21.52
CA ARG A 94 14.43 -6.50 -22.88
C ARG A 94 14.06 -7.83 -23.55
N GLN A 95 14.86 -8.86 -23.34
CA GLN A 95 14.61 -10.21 -23.84
C GLN A 95 13.41 -10.85 -23.13
N THR A 96 13.31 -10.72 -21.80
CA THR A 96 12.18 -11.19 -21.00
C THR A 96 10.87 -10.57 -21.47
N ILE A 97 10.83 -9.24 -21.67
CA ILE A 97 9.67 -8.51 -22.20
C ILE A 97 9.24 -9.08 -23.56
N LYS A 98 10.18 -9.34 -24.45
CA LYS A 98 9.88 -9.93 -25.77
C LYS A 98 9.36 -11.36 -25.67
N ALA A 99 9.92 -12.18 -24.77
CA ALA A 99 9.53 -13.59 -24.59
C ALA A 99 8.10 -13.73 -24.04
N TYR A 100 7.60 -12.74 -23.30
CA TYR A 100 6.24 -12.71 -22.77
C TYR A 100 5.25 -11.98 -23.68
N ASN A 101 5.69 -11.43 -24.81
CA ASN A 101 4.87 -10.84 -25.88
C ASN A 101 3.80 -9.85 -25.38
N GLY A 102 4.17 -8.93 -24.47
CA GLY A 102 3.27 -7.90 -23.95
C GLY A 102 2.40 -8.31 -22.76
N ALA A 103 2.51 -9.58 -22.31
CA ALA A 103 1.98 -9.97 -21.00
C ALA A 103 2.86 -9.41 -19.87
N SER A 104 2.35 -9.40 -18.63
CA SER A 104 3.19 -9.07 -17.47
C SER A 104 4.36 -10.04 -17.36
N CYS A 105 5.55 -9.52 -17.17
CA CYS A 105 6.80 -10.29 -17.12
C CYS A 105 7.73 -9.83 -15.99
N GLY A 106 7.14 -9.25 -14.95
CA GLY A 106 7.86 -8.92 -13.73
C GLY A 106 8.37 -10.14 -12.97
N ALA A 107 9.28 -9.92 -12.03
CA ALA A 107 9.99 -10.99 -11.33
C ALA A 107 9.04 -12.00 -10.65
N TYR A 108 7.93 -11.54 -10.08
CA TYR A 108 6.90 -12.41 -9.50
C TYR A 108 6.31 -13.38 -10.53
N VAL A 109 5.86 -12.84 -11.66
CA VAL A 109 5.20 -13.63 -12.72
C VAL A 109 6.18 -14.61 -13.38
N VAL A 110 7.37 -14.13 -13.72
CA VAL A 110 8.41 -14.97 -14.33
C VAL A 110 8.83 -16.11 -13.40
N SER A 111 9.00 -15.82 -12.11
CA SER A 111 9.32 -16.84 -11.10
C SER A 111 8.19 -17.86 -10.94
N ARG A 112 6.92 -17.39 -10.87
CA ARG A 112 5.75 -18.26 -10.76
C ARG A 112 5.64 -19.20 -11.93
N ASP A 113 5.76 -18.69 -13.14
CA ASP A 113 5.57 -19.45 -14.37
C ASP A 113 6.69 -20.48 -14.61
N ASN A 114 7.92 -20.15 -14.21
CA ASN A 114 9.08 -20.94 -14.57
C ASN A 114 9.73 -21.69 -13.39
N LEU A 115 9.71 -21.14 -12.18
CA LEU A 115 10.34 -21.75 -10.99
C LEU A 115 9.35 -22.34 -10.00
N GLY A 116 8.08 -21.89 -10.03
CA GLY A 116 7.01 -22.37 -9.17
C GLY A 116 6.66 -21.41 -8.04
N VAL A 117 5.86 -21.91 -7.09
CA VAL A 117 5.17 -21.07 -6.09
C VAL A 117 6.14 -20.44 -5.10
N LEU A 118 7.04 -21.18 -4.45
CA LEU A 118 7.92 -20.64 -3.41
C LEU A 118 8.83 -19.53 -3.93
N PRO A 119 9.57 -19.69 -5.07
CA PRO A 119 10.38 -18.61 -5.63
C PRO A 119 9.55 -17.37 -5.99
N SER A 120 8.31 -17.54 -6.47
CA SER A 120 7.45 -16.40 -6.77
C SER A 120 7.04 -15.64 -5.51
N GLN A 121 6.75 -16.33 -4.40
CA GLN A 121 6.42 -15.66 -3.14
C GLN A 121 7.62 -14.91 -2.56
N ILE A 122 8.84 -15.46 -2.70
CA ILE A 122 10.07 -14.77 -2.31
C ILE A 122 10.26 -13.51 -3.16
N ALA A 123 10.10 -13.60 -4.49
CA ALA A 123 10.19 -12.45 -5.38
C ALA A 123 9.10 -11.40 -5.06
N GLY A 124 7.87 -11.84 -4.80
CA GLY A 124 6.76 -10.95 -4.42
C GLY A 124 7.02 -10.22 -3.10
N ALA A 125 7.47 -10.93 -2.07
CA ALA A 125 7.82 -10.33 -0.78
C ALA A 125 8.99 -9.34 -0.92
N ALA A 126 10.04 -9.71 -1.66
CA ALA A 126 11.19 -8.87 -1.89
C ALA A 126 10.81 -7.56 -2.61
N LEU A 127 9.99 -7.63 -3.69
CA LEU A 127 9.50 -6.43 -4.39
C LEU A 127 8.62 -5.54 -3.51
N LEU A 128 7.71 -6.14 -2.74
CA LEU A 128 6.83 -5.35 -1.87
C LEU A 128 7.62 -4.61 -0.78
N VAL A 129 8.62 -5.25 -0.17
CA VAL A 129 9.52 -4.60 0.79
C VAL A 129 10.32 -3.49 0.12
N ASP A 130 10.86 -3.76 -1.05
CA ASP A 130 11.70 -2.82 -1.80
C ASP A 130 10.92 -1.56 -2.18
N TYR A 131 9.71 -1.70 -2.71
CA TYR A 131 8.87 -0.53 -3.06
C TYR A 131 8.47 0.32 -1.85
N VAL A 132 8.25 -0.28 -0.67
CA VAL A 132 8.02 0.48 0.57
C VAL A 132 9.27 1.28 0.95
N LEU A 133 10.44 0.65 0.87
CA LEU A 133 11.73 1.30 1.11
C LEU A 133 12.03 2.39 0.08
N THR A 134 11.72 2.15 -1.21
CA THR A 134 11.87 3.15 -2.29
C THR A 134 11.09 4.43 -1.97
N VAL A 135 9.83 4.31 -1.53
CA VAL A 135 9.04 5.50 -1.13
C VAL A 135 9.69 6.20 0.07
N ALA A 136 10.07 5.44 1.09
CA ALA A 136 10.63 6.02 2.31
C ALA A 136 11.96 6.72 2.04
N VAL A 137 12.88 6.09 1.30
CA VAL A 137 14.21 6.64 0.94
C VAL A 137 14.06 7.86 0.03
N SER A 138 13.27 7.75 -1.04
CA SER A 138 13.13 8.81 -2.04
C SER A 138 12.51 10.07 -1.45
N ILE A 139 11.45 9.93 -0.65
CA ILE A 139 10.80 11.07 0.00
C ILE A 139 11.72 11.67 1.07
N SER A 140 12.38 10.85 1.90
CA SER A 140 13.33 11.35 2.90
C SER A 140 14.48 12.11 2.25
N SER A 141 15.10 11.56 1.20
CA SER A 141 16.18 12.24 0.45
C SER A 141 15.74 13.57 -0.16
N GLY A 142 14.52 13.63 -0.71
CA GLY A 142 13.95 14.85 -1.23
C GLY A 142 13.70 15.89 -0.15
N VAL A 143 13.23 15.47 1.01
CA VAL A 143 12.97 16.34 2.17
C VAL A 143 14.27 16.84 2.80
N ASP A 144 15.31 16.00 2.90
CA ASP A 144 16.65 16.40 3.36
C ASP A 144 17.21 17.55 2.48
N GLN A 145 17.01 17.47 1.16
CA GLN A 145 17.42 18.54 0.24
C GLN A 145 16.62 19.84 0.44
N VAL A 146 15.30 19.73 0.62
CA VAL A 146 14.44 20.89 0.90
C VAL A 146 14.82 21.54 2.24
N ALA A 147 15.05 20.72 3.28
CA ALA A 147 15.43 21.20 4.61
C ALA A 147 16.81 21.87 4.62
N SER A 148 17.72 21.44 3.74
CA SER A 148 19.03 22.10 3.53
C SER A 148 18.87 23.48 2.90
N ALA A 149 17.93 23.63 1.95
CA ALA A 149 17.66 24.91 1.27
C ALA A 149 16.79 25.86 2.11
N ILE A 150 15.90 25.32 2.95
CA ILE A 150 14.93 26.10 3.74
C ILE A 150 15.11 25.78 5.24
N PRO A 151 15.96 26.53 5.97
CA PRO A 151 16.32 26.19 7.35
C PRO A 151 15.16 26.10 8.35
N ILE A 152 14.02 26.77 8.09
CA ILE A 152 12.82 26.73 8.95
C ILE A 152 12.16 25.34 9.01
N LEU A 153 12.48 24.45 8.06
CA LEU A 153 11.96 23.08 7.99
C LEU A 153 12.84 22.09 8.76
N ARG A 154 14.03 22.49 9.22
CA ARG A 154 14.92 21.64 10.03
C ARG A 154 14.22 21.27 11.35
N GLY A 155 14.28 19.97 11.70
CA GLY A 155 13.57 19.39 12.85
C GLY A 155 12.09 19.06 12.58
N ARG A 156 11.59 19.29 11.35
CA ARG A 156 10.22 18.95 10.92
C ARG A 156 10.19 18.00 9.73
N GLU A 157 11.30 17.32 9.46
CA GLU A 157 11.51 16.48 8.28
C GLU A 157 10.43 15.40 8.18
N VAL A 158 10.07 14.74 9.30
CA VAL A 158 9.00 13.72 9.36
C VAL A 158 7.66 14.29 8.90
N LEU A 159 7.30 15.49 9.37
CA LEU A 159 6.01 16.12 9.03
C LEU A 159 5.95 16.46 7.52
N VAL A 160 7.04 17.00 6.98
CA VAL A 160 7.14 17.34 5.56
C VAL A 160 7.09 16.07 4.69
N ALA A 161 7.76 15.00 5.12
CA ALA A 161 7.75 13.72 4.44
C ALA A 161 6.35 13.09 4.43
N LEU A 162 5.63 13.11 5.56
CA LEU A 162 4.25 12.63 5.63
C LEU A 162 3.31 13.45 4.74
N ALA A 163 3.47 14.78 4.70
CA ALA A 163 2.71 15.62 3.79
C ALA A 163 2.99 15.27 2.31
N ALA A 164 4.24 15.00 1.95
CA ALA A 164 4.61 14.55 0.62
C ALA A 164 3.97 13.19 0.28
N ILE A 165 3.96 12.22 1.20
CA ILE A 165 3.25 10.93 1.02
C ILE A 165 1.77 11.16 0.75
N VAL A 166 1.09 12.02 1.51
CA VAL A 166 -0.33 12.30 1.31
C VAL A 166 -0.59 12.89 -0.08
N ILE A 167 0.22 13.85 -0.51
CA ILE A 167 0.12 14.46 -1.85
C ILE A 167 0.34 13.40 -2.94
N MET A 168 1.39 12.59 -2.82
CA MET A 168 1.69 11.51 -3.76
C MET A 168 0.56 10.48 -3.84
N THR A 169 -0.01 10.12 -2.70
CA THR A 169 -1.15 9.20 -2.61
C THR A 169 -2.37 9.74 -3.36
N ILE A 170 -2.73 11.01 -3.13
CA ILE A 170 -3.87 11.66 -3.81
C ILE A 170 -3.64 11.70 -5.33
N ILE A 171 -2.44 12.07 -5.78
CA ILE A 171 -2.12 12.13 -7.22
C ILE A 171 -2.24 10.74 -7.85
N ASN A 172 -1.73 9.69 -7.20
CA ASN A 172 -1.78 8.33 -7.73
C ASN A 172 -3.18 7.70 -7.70
N LEU A 173 -4.04 8.08 -6.76
CA LEU A 173 -5.45 7.68 -6.75
C LEU A 173 -6.24 8.23 -7.93
N ARG A 174 -5.78 9.30 -8.61
CA ARG A 174 -6.40 9.83 -9.84
C ARG A 174 -6.21 8.93 -11.06
N GLY A 175 -5.25 8.02 -11.03
CA GLY A 175 -5.00 7.05 -12.08
C GLY A 175 -3.67 7.25 -12.79
N VAL A 176 -3.12 6.15 -13.33
CA VAL A 176 -1.76 6.08 -13.92
C VAL A 176 -1.54 7.08 -15.07
N LYS A 177 -2.56 7.34 -15.89
CA LYS A 177 -2.44 8.26 -17.01
C LYS A 177 -2.36 9.72 -16.58
N GLU A 178 -3.16 10.12 -15.59
CA GLU A 178 -3.15 11.48 -15.05
C GLU A 178 -1.88 11.75 -14.26
N SER A 179 -1.50 10.82 -13.36
CA SER A 179 -0.25 10.90 -12.62
C SER A 179 0.95 10.94 -13.56
N GLY A 180 1.01 10.08 -14.58
CA GLY A 180 2.10 10.04 -15.53
C GLY A 180 2.32 11.35 -16.31
N ARG A 181 1.26 12.11 -16.61
CA ARG A 181 1.40 13.43 -17.23
C ARG A 181 1.98 14.47 -16.27
N ILE A 182 1.59 14.41 -15.00
CA ILE A 182 2.11 15.30 -13.96
C ILE A 182 3.61 15.04 -13.75
N PHE A 183 4.01 13.76 -13.72
CA PHE A 183 5.40 13.37 -13.45
C PHE A 183 6.33 13.44 -14.66
N ALA A 184 5.79 13.51 -15.88
CA ALA A 184 6.62 13.63 -17.09
C ALA A 184 7.44 14.92 -17.11
N VAL A 185 6.87 16.05 -16.72
CA VAL A 185 7.55 17.35 -16.74
C VAL A 185 8.78 17.35 -15.82
N PRO A 186 8.68 17.01 -14.52
CA PRO A 186 9.85 16.94 -13.64
C PRO A 186 10.92 15.97 -14.11
N THR A 187 10.54 14.79 -14.60
CA THR A 187 11.50 13.77 -15.05
C THR A 187 12.34 14.29 -16.23
N TYR A 188 11.69 14.85 -17.26
CA TYR A 188 12.41 15.41 -18.40
C TYR A 188 13.16 16.69 -18.08
N PHE A 189 12.67 17.48 -17.13
CA PHE A 189 13.38 18.65 -16.63
C PHE A 189 14.70 18.24 -15.94
N PHE A 190 14.69 17.23 -15.08
CA PHE A 190 15.90 16.71 -14.45
C PHE A 190 16.90 16.16 -15.49
N VAL A 191 16.41 15.32 -16.40
CA VAL A 191 17.26 14.75 -17.47
C VAL A 191 17.90 15.87 -18.30
N GLY A 192 17.11 16.85 -18.74
CA GLY A 192 17.58 17.98 -19.54
C GLY A 192 18.61 18.85 -18.81
N MET A 193 18.32 19.21 -17.55
CA MET A 193 19.23 20.02 -16.73
C MET A 193 20.54 19.29 -16.43
N THR A 194 20.47 17.98 -16.13
CA THR A 194 21.67 17.20 -15.86
C THR A 194 22.52 17.03 -17.13
N PHE A 195 21.91 16.77 -18.30
CA PHE A 195 22.67 16.75 -19.57
C PHE A 195 23.27 18.12 -19.89
N LEU A 196 22.58 19.21 -19.63
CA LEU A 196 23.13 20.57 -19.78
C LEU A 196 24.34 20.76 -18.86
N THR A 197 24.25 20.33 -17.60
CA THR A 197 25.38 20.40 -16.64
C THR A 197 26.57 19.57 -17.12
N LEU A 198 26.34 18.34 -17.61
CA LEU A 198 27.39 17.45 -18.10
C LEU A 198 28.06 17.99 -19.36
N THR A 199 27.27 18.50 -20.32
CA THR A 199 27.83 19.06 -21.58
C THR A 199 28.57 20.36 -21.35
N ALA A 200 28.04 21.26 -20.52
CA ALA A 200 28.73 22.50 -20.15
C ALA A 200 30.01 22.23 -19.32
N GLY A 201 29.94 21.24 -18.39
CA GLY A 201 31.11 20.80 -17.63
C GLY A 201 32.21 20.19 -18.52
N ALA A 202 31.83 19.32 -19.45
CA ALA A 202 32.76 18.78 -20.43
C ALA A 202 33.39 19.87 -21.32
N PHE A 203 32.59 20.81 -21.79
CA PHE A 203 33.10 21.98 -22.56
C PHE A 203 34.11 22.77 -21.74
N LYS A 204 33.79 23.12 -20.49
CA LYS A 204 34.74 23.85 -19.60
C LYS A 204 36.00 23.05 -19.29
N PHE A 205 35.89 21.73 -19.17
CA PHE A 205 37.04 20.85 -18.99
C PHE A 205 37.99 20.91 -20.20
N PHE A 206 37.47 20.73 -21.43
CA PHE A 206 38.28 20.79 -22.63
C PHE A 206 38.85 22.18 -22.93
N THR A 207 38.21 23.24 -22.48
CA THR A 207 38.72 24.62 -22.61
C THR A 207 39.60 25.07 -21.45
N GLY A 208 39.85 24.19 -20.45
CA GLY A 208 40.67 24.54 -19.28
C GLY A 208 40.04 25.51 -18.30
N GLN A 209 38.72 25.74 -18.41
CA GLN A 209 37.98 26.71 -17.57
C GLN A 209 37.28 26.04 -16.38
N LEU A 210 37.39 24.73 -16.23
CA LEU A 210 36.78 24.01 -15.13
C LEU A 210 37.66 24.13 -13.87
N THR A 211 37.12 24.80 -12.84
CA THR A 211 37.80 24.94 -11.54
C THR A 211 37.41 23.82 -10.57
N PRO A 212 38.38 23.31 -9.78
CA PRO A 212 38.05 22.42 -8.66
C PRO A 212 37.09 23.10 -7.67
N VAL A 213 36.32 22.28 -6.99
CA VAL A 213 35.43 22.76 -5.91
C VAL A 213 36.27 23.14 -4.71
N GLU A 214 36.02 24.34 -4.18
CA GLU A 214 36.69 24.90 -3.00
C GLU A 214 35.68 25.00 -1.84
N ASN A 215 36.21 25.06 -0.61
CA ASN A 215 35.44 25.27 0.63
C ASN A 215 34.36 24.21 0.92
N VAL A 216 34.65 22.92 0.63
CA VAL A 216 33.79 21.81 1.02
C VAL A 216 34.45 21.04 2.16
N HIS A 217 33.77 20.99 3.28
CA HIS A 217 34.20 20.18 4.42
C HIS A 217 33.77 18.73 4.23
N MET A 218 34.75 17.83 4.13
CA MET A 218 34.49 16.40 4.03
C MET A 218 34.01 15.86 5.38
N VAL A 219 33.02 14.94 5.35
CA VAL A 219 32.61 14.21 6.53
C VAL A 219 33.79 13.43 7.11
N ALA A 220 34.05 13.60 8.40
CA ALA A 220 35.10 12.85 9.08
C ALA A 220 34.67 11.37 9.23
N HIS A 221 35.43 10.47 8.65
CA HIS A 221 35.26 9.02 8.81
C HIS A 221 36.42 8.42 9.57
N THR A 222 36.19 7.30 10.26
CA THR A 222 37.24 6.46 10.82
C THR A 222 38.19 6.02 9.70
N ALA A 223 39.49 6.24 9.90
CA ALA A 223 40.48 5.89 8.88
C ALA A 223 40.55 4.36 8.70
N GLU A 224 40.22 3.89 7.50
CA GLU A 224 40.32 2.49 7.10
C GLU A 224 41.33 2.32 5.97
N PRO A 225 42.11 1.23 5.94
CA PRO A 225 42.99 0.95 4.82
C PRO A 225 42.17 0.63 3.56
N LEU A 226 42.69 1.03 2.39
CA LEU A 226 42.11 0.63 1.11
C LEU A 226 42.22 -0.87 0.94
N SER A 227 41.15 -1.58 1.13
CA SER A 227 41.03 -3.05 1.03
C SER A 227 40.08 -3.45 -0.09
N LEU A 228 40.17 -4.70 -0.52
CA LEU A 228 39.20 -5.26 -1.49
C LEU A 228 37.76 -5.18 -0.92
N PHE A 229 37.60 -5.40 0.39
CA PHE A 229 36.28 -5.27 1.05
C PHE A 229 35.71 -3.86 0.91
N LEU A 230 36.52 -2.82 1.13
CA LEU A 230 36.09 -1.43 0.98
C LEU A 230 35.71 -1.10 -0.48
N VAL A 231 36.46 -1.61 -1.46
CA VAL A 231 36.13 -1.43 -2.89
C VAL A 231 34.83 -2.15 -3.24
N LEU A 232 34.58 -3.37 -2.73
CA LEU A 232 33.33 -4.10 -2.92
C LEU A 232 32.17 -3.41 -2.19
N TYR A 233 32.43 -2.80 -1.03
CA TYR A 233 31.42 -2.02 -0.33
C TYR A 233 31.08 -0.74 -1.10
N ALA A 234 32.04 -0.01 -1.63
CA ALA A 234 31.82 1.13 -2.50
C ALA A 234 31.07 0.74 -3.79
N PHE A 235 31.43 -0.39 -4.41
CA PHE A 235 30.72 -0.96 -5.55
C PHE A 235 29.25 -1.26 -5.20
N SER A 236 28.99 -1.96 -4.10
CA SER A 236 27.62 -2.26 -3.67
C SER A 236 26.83 -0.98 -3.40
N SER A 237 27.43 0.04 -2.80
CA SER A 237 26.78 1.33 -2.57
C SER A 237 26.42 2.03 -3.89
N GLY A 238 27.29 1.99 -4.88
CA GLY A 238 27.00 2.53 -6.22
C GLY A 238 25.97 1.72 -7.01
N CYS A 239 25.82 0.42 -6.75
CA CYS A 239 24.80 -0.42 -7.40
C CYS A 239 23.37 -0.01 -7.06
N THR A 240 23.13 0.90 -6.11
CA THR A 240 21.84 1.56 -5.92
C THR A 240 21.35 2.29 -7.17
N ALA A 241 22.26 2.68 -8.09
CA ALA A 241 21.89 3.18 -9.42
C ALA A 241 21.12 2.17 -10.29
N LEU A 242 21.15 0.88 -9.96
CA LEU A 242 20.52 -0.19 -10.75
C LEU A 242 19.10 -0.53 -10.28
N THR A 243 18.60 0.09 -9.23
CA THR A 243 17.24 -0.12 -8.75
C THR A 243 16.22 0.56 -9.66
N GLY A 244 14.98 0.03 -9.70
CA GLY A 244 13.91 0.57 -10.53
C GLY A 244 13.93 0.13 -12.01
N ILE A 245 14.92 -0.68 -12.44
CA ILE A 245 14.99 -1.21 -13.81
C ILE A 245 13.82 -2.16 -14.10
N GLU A 246 13.39 -2.92 -13.10
CA GLU A 246 12.29 -3.90 -13.16
C GLU A 246 10.93 -3.26 -13.43
N ALA A 247 10.72 -2.01 -13.02
CA ALA A 247 9.43 -1.33 -13.07
C ALA A 247 8.80 -1.32 -14.47
N ILE A 248 9.62 -1.20 -15.53
CA ILE A 248 9.13 -1.28 -16.92
C ILE A 248 8.65 -2.70 -17.26
N SER A 249 9.31 -3.75 -16.75
CA SER A 249 8.90 -5.14 -17.01
C SER A 249 7.64 -5.51 -16.22
N ASP A 250 7.48 -4.99 -15.02
CA ASP A 250 6.27 -5.12 -14.21
C ASP A 250 5.11 -4.35 -14.85
N GLY A 251 5.40 -3.18 -15.45
CA GLY A 251 4.47 -2.25 -16.05
C GLY A 251 4.06 -2.50 -17.50
N VAL A 252 4.51 -3.55 -18.17
CA VAL A 252 4.31 -3.78 -19.63
C VAL A 252 2.85 -3.64 -20.07
N GLN A 253 1.91 -4.12 -19.26
CA GLN A 253 0.47 -4.08 -19.59
C GLN A 253 -0.11 -2.67 -19.66
N ASN A 254 0.55 -1.67 -19.10
CA ASN A 254 0.10 -0.28 -19.15
C ASN A 254 0.50 0.46 -20.43
N PHE A 255 1.39 -0.10 -21.23
CA PHE A 255 1.80 0.52 -22.48
C PHE A 255 0.74 0.37 -23.57
N LYS A 256 0.70 1.35 -24.50
CA LYS A 256 -0.09 1.24 -25.72
C LYS A 256 0.40 0.07 -26.58
N GLU A 257 -0.51 -0.50 -27.38
CA GLU A 257 -0.14 -1.54 -28.35
C GLU A 257 0.82 -0.99 -29.44
N PRO A 258 1.80 -1.79 -29.86
CA PRO A 258 2.20 -3.12 -29.35
C PRO A 258 3.01 -3.04 -28.06
N ARG A 259 2.42 -3.48 -26.93
CA ARG A 259 2.93 -3.31 -25.56
C ARG A 259 4.38 -3.78 -25.40
N GLY A 260 4.66 -5.01 -25.80
CA GLY A 260 5.99 -5.61 -25.66
C GLY A 260 7.09 -4.84 -26.41
N ARG A 261 6.79 -4.32 -27.63
CA ARG A 261 7.73 -3.51 -28.39
C ARG A 261 7.97 -2.15 -27.73
N ASN A 262 6.90 -1.51 -27.28
CA ASN A 262 6.97 -0.21 -26.63
C ASN A 262 7.73 -0.27 -25.31
N ALA A 263 7.43 -1.25 -24.45
CA ALA A 263 8.16 -1.46 -23.20
C ALA A 263 9.63 -1.81 -23.44
N ALA A 264 9.94 -2.68 -24.42
CA ALA A 264 11.31 -3.03 -24.77
C ALA A 264 12.13 -1.84 -25.33
N LEU A 265 11.48 -0.92 -26.03
CA LEU A 265 12.13 0.33 -26.46
C LEU A 265 12.37 1.24 -25.25
N THR A 266 11.35 1.40 -24.41
CA THR A 266 11.42 2.29 -23.22
C THR A 266 12.52 1.85 -22.26
N ILE A 267 12.65 0.54 -21.95
CA ILE A 267 13.72 0.05 -21.06
C ILE A 267 15.12 0.25 -21.69
N SER A 268 15.23 0.14 -23.02
CA SER A 268 16.51 0.40 -23.70
C SER A 268 16.91 1.88 -23.62
N VAL A 269 15.94 2.80 -23.82
CA VAL A 269 16.17 4.25 -23.70
C VAL A 269 16.51 4.61 -22.24
N MET A 270 15.78 4.06 -21.28
CA MET A 270 16.06 4.25 -19.85
C MET A 270 17.50 3.82 -19.51
N GLY A 271 17.92 2.61 -19.93
CA GLY A 271 19.25 2.13 -19.65
C GLY A 271 20.37 2.99 -20.25
N LEU A 272 20.15 3.50 -21.48
CA LEU A 272 21.08 4.44 -22.12
C LEU A 272 21.19 5.75 -21.35
N LEU A 273 20.06 6.34 -20.97
CA LEU A 273 20.02 7.59 -20.19
C LEU A 273 20.68 7.39 -18.83
N LEU A 274 20.31 6.33 -18.13
CA LEU A 274 20.84 5.99 -16.80
C LEU A 274 22.36 5.81 -16.84
N GLY A 275 22.87 5.03 -17.78
CA GLY A 275 24.31 4.81 -17.95
C GLY A 275 25.07 6.09 -18.30
N ALA A 276 24.53 6.90 -19.22
CA ALA A 276 25.14 8.16 -19.64
C ALA A 276 25.17 9.18 -18.49
N LEU A 277 24.08 9.34 -17.76
CA LEU A 277 24.01 10.26 -16.61
C LEU A 277 24.94 9.81 -15.48
N PHE A 278 24.88 8.55 -15.08
CA PHE A 278 25.70 8.01 -14.00
C PHE A 278 27.21 8.10 -14.31
N MET A 279 27.61 7.67 -15.50
CA MET A 279 29.02 7.78 -15.93
C MET A 279 29.46 9.23 -16.04
N GLY A 280 28.65 10.09 -16.67
CA GLY A 280 28.94 11.52 -16.83
C GLY A 280 29.11 12.23 -15.49
N ILE A 281 28.20 11.99 -14.53
CA ILE A 281 28.28 12.56 -13.18
C ILE A 281 29.56 12.06 -12.48
N THR A 282 29.87 10.76 -12.54
CA THR A 282 31.07 10.21 -11.88
C THR A 282 32.35 10.76 -12.49
N LEU A 283 32.44 10.87 -13.81
CA LEU A 283 33.61 11.46 -14.48
C LEU A 283 33.77 12.93 -14.10
N LEU A 284 32.70 13.72 -14.15
CA LEU A 284 32.75 15.14 -13.86
C LEU A 284 33.03 15.41 -12.38
N ALA A 285 32.47 14.61 -11.45
CA ALA A 285 32.78 14.65 -10.02
C ALA A 285 34.28 14.51 -9.74
N ASN A 286 34.95 13.58 -10.43
CA ASN A 286 36.40 13.40 -10.31
C ASN A 286 37.19 14.60 -10.87
N GLN A 287 36.72 15.21 -11.98
CA GLN A 287 37.41 16.37 -12.57
C GLN A 287 37.30 17.61 -11.69
N VAL A 288 36.13 17.89 -11.11
CA VAL A 288 35.93 19.00 -10.18
C VAL A 288 36.43 18.69 -8.77
N ARG A 289 36.95 17.50 -8.50
CA ARG A 289 37.40 17.03 -7.19
C ARG A 289 36.30 17.17 -6.12
N ALA A 290 35.08 16.79 -6.47
CA ALA A 290 33.96 16.84 -5.55
C ALA A 290 34.21 15.90 -4.36
N LEU A 291 33.85 16.35 -3.15
CA LEU A 291 34.05 15.64 -1.88
C LEU A 291 32.69 15.30 -1.23
N PRO A 292 32.54 14.13 -0.61
CA PRO A 292 31.32 13.79 0.13
C PRO A 292 31.18 14.72 1.34
N SER A 293 30.07 15.44 1.43
CA SER A 293 29.74 16.42 2.47
C SER A 293 28.29 16.27 2.92
N GLU A 294 28.01 16.60 4.19
CA GLU A 294 26.64 16.72 4.70
C GLU A 294 25.95 18.02 4.28
N GLU A 295 26.74 19.04 3.91
CA GLU A 295 26.20 20.35 3.58
C GLU A 295 25.79 20.47 2.11
N GLU A 296 26.48 19.77 1.20
CA GLU A 296 26.29 19.92 -0.24
C GLU A 296 26.48 18.58 -0.97
N THR A 297 25.48 18.19 -1.78
CA THR A 297 25.54 16.96 -2.56
C THR A 297 26.53 17.04 -3.72
N ILE A 298 27.02 15.90 -4.19
CA ILE A 298 27.98 15.84 -5.31
C ILE A 298 27.43 16.52 -6.57
N ILE A 299 26.15 16.34 -6.90
CA ILE A 299 25.53 16.98 -8.07
C ILE A 299 25.45 18.50 -7.90
N SER A 300 25.24 18.98 -6.68
CA SER A 300 25.26 20.42 -6.35
C SER A 300 26.64 21.00 -6.54
N GLN A 301 27.70 20.35 -6.02
CA GLN A 301 29.08 20.77 -6.19
C GLN A 301 29.47 20.84 -7.67
N ILE A 302 29.08 19.83 -8.48
CA ILE A 302 29.29 19.83 -9.93
C ILE A 302 28.58 21.04 -10.56
N ALA A 303 27.31 21.26 -10.25
CA ALA A 303 26.53 22.36 -10.81
C ALA A 303 27.12 23.71 -10.44
N ARG A 304 27.61 23.87 -9.20
CA ARG A 304 28.30 25.09 -8.73
C ARG A 304 29.62 25.33 -9.46
N ALA A 305 30.42 24.31 -9.67
CA ALA A 305 31.66 24.38 -10.43
C ALA A 305 31.43 24.77 -11.91
N VAL A 306 30.32 24.28 -12.49
CA VAL A 306 29.98 24.51 -13.90
C VAL A 306 29.28 25.87 -14.11
N PHE A 307 28.29 26.22 -13.28
CA PHE A 307 27.45 27.40 -13.50
C PHE A 307 27.70 28.56 -12.52
N GLY A 308 28.53 28.35 -11.49
CA GLY A 308 28.62 29.27 -10.35
C GLY A 308 27.35 29.22 -9.50
N SER A 309 27.06 30.31 -8.78
CA SER A 309 25.85 30.44 -7.92
C SER A 309 24.68 31.11 -8.64
N GLY A 310 24.60 30.99 -9.97
CA GLY A 310 23.59 31.65 -10.80
C GLY A 310 22.27 30.87 -10.93
N VAL A 311 21.39 31.37 -11.81
CA VAL A 311 20.05 30.80 -12.05
C VAL A 311 20.11 29.31 -12.49
N LEU A 312 21.08 28.94 -13.34
CA LEU A 312 21.24 27.57 -13.81
C LEU A 312 21.58 26.60 -12.67
N TYR A 313 22.37 27.02 -11.69
CA TYR A 313 22.62 26.28 -10.48
C TYR A 313 21.32 26.03 -9.71
N GLY A 314 20.54 27.09 -9.46
CA GLY A 314 19.24 26.96 -8.78
C GLY A 314 18.26 26.03 -9.51
N LEU A 315 18.23 26.09 -10.85
CA LEU A 315 17.40 25.19 -11.67
C LEU A 315 17.85 23.73 -11.57
N GLN A 316 19.18 23.47 -11.54
CA GLN A 316 19.68 22.09 -11.34
C GLN A 316 19.31 21.55 -9.97
N ILE A 317 19.45 22.34 -8.90
CA ILE A 317 19.06 21.94 -7.54
C ILE A 317 17.56 21.67 -7.47
N ALA A 318 16.73 22.56 -8.01
CA ALA A 318 15.29 22.37 -8.06
C ALA A 318 14.91 21.09 -8.84
N ALA A 319 15.53 20.85 -10.01
CA ALA A 319 15.30 19.65 -10.82
C ALA A 319 15.66 18.37 -10.04
N THR A 320 16.80 18.37 -9.33
CA THR A 320 17.25 17.22 -8.53
C THR A 320 16.32 16.98 -7.34
N THR A 321 15.94 18.02 -6.61
CA THR A 321 15.01 17.90 -5.47
C THR A 321 13.66 17.33 -5.91
N ILE A 322 13.11 17.88 -6.99
CA ILE A 322 11.80 17.45 -7.50
C ILE A 322 11.84 15.99 -7.97
N ILE A 323 12.88 15.57 -8.72
CA ILE A 323 12.97 14.18 -9.21
C ILE A 323 13.13 13.19 -8.07
N LEU A 324 13.85 13.51 -7.00
CA LEU A 324 14.01 12.64 -5.83
C LEU A 324 12.66 12.38 -5.14
N ILE A 325 11.86 13.43 -4.91
CA ILE A 325 10.51 13.25 -4.37
C ILE A 325 9.62 12.44 -5.35
N MET A 326 9.75 12.72 -6.65
CA MET A 326 8.96 12.07 -7.70
C MET A 326 9.37 10.61 -7.93
N ALA A 327 10.55 10.19 -7.52
CA ALA A 327 11.01 8.79 -7.63
C ALA A 327 10.06 7.81 -6.92
N ALA A 328 9.46 8.22 -5.81
CA ALA A 328 8.43 7.44 -5.12
C ALA A 328 7.26 7.02 -6.02
N ASN A 329 6.97 7.78 -7.10
CA ASN A 329 5.86 7.48 -8.02
C ASN A 329 5.98 6.10 -8.69
N THR A 330 7.19 5.64 -8.99
CA THR A 330 7.41 4.31 -9.57
C THR A 330 6.85 3.23 -8.64
N ALA A 331 7.16 3.32 -7.34
CA ALA A 331 6.63 2.39 -6.34
C ALA A 331 5.10 2.49 -6.21
N TYR A 332 4.51 3.69 -6.30
CA TYR A 332 3.05 3.86 -6.31
C TYR A 332 2.38 3.25 -7.55
N ALA A 333 3.07 3.12 -8.66
CA ALA A 333 2.57 2.44 -9.86
C ALA A 333 2.69 0.91 -9.75
N ASP A 334 3.78 0.40 -9.17
CA ASP A 334 4.14 -1.02 -9.24
C ASP A 334 3.75 -1.83 -7.99
N PHE A 335 3.93 -1.31 -6.76
CA PHE A 335 3.53 -1.99 -5.53
C PHE A 335 2.07 -2.47 -5.55
N PRO A 336 1.07 -1.60 -5.90
CA PRO A 336 -0.32 -2.04 -5.93
C PRO A 336 -0.59 -3.16 -6.93
N ARG A 337 0.18 -3.21 -8.01
CA ARG A 337 0.05 -4.24 -9.06
C ARG A 337 0.63 -5.58 -8.59
N ILE A 338 1.84 -5.56 -8.01
CA ILE A 338 2.44 -6.77 -7.44
C ILE A 338 1.58 -7.30 -6.30
N ALA A 339 1.11 -6.43 -5.38
CA ALA A 339 0.18 -6.80 -4.33
C ALA A 339 -1.11 -7.45 -4.90
N ALA A 340 -1.64 -6.91 -6.02
CA ALA A 340 -2.80 -7.48 -6.69
C ALA A 340 -2.52 -8.86 -7.32
N PHE A 341 -1.35 -9.10 -7.90
CA PHE A 341 -0.97 -10.43 -8.40
C PHE A 341 -0.86 -11.44 -7.26
N VAL A 342 -0.18 -11.11 -6.18
CA VAL A 342 -0.04 -11.97 -4.99
C VAL A 342 -1.42 -12.26 -4.35
N ALA A 343 -2.31 -11.25 -4.30
CA ALA A 343 -3.68 -11.39 -3.79
C ALA A 343 -4.56 -12.24 -4.72
N SER A 344 -4.41 -12.12 -6.05
CA SER A 344 -5.12 -12.95 -7.02
C SER A 344 -4.74 -14.42 -6.92
N ASP A 345 -3.50 -14.71 -6.58
CA ASP A 345 -3.01 -16.06 -6.29
C ASP A 345 -3.37 -16.51 -4.84
N SER A 346 -4.17 -15.71 -4.11
CA SER A 346 -4.66 -15.97 -2.73
C SER A 346 -3.56 -16.01 -1.65
N PHE A 347 -2.45 -15.29 -1.82
CA PHE A 347 -1.38 -15.16 -0.84
C PHE A 347 -1.45 -13.83 -0.05
N LEU A 348 -2.28 -12.89 -0.50
CA LEU A 348 -2.62 -11.65 0.21
C LEU A 348 -4.14 -11.47 0.28
N PRO A 349 -4.66 -10.55 1.11
CA PRO A 349 -6.08 -10.25 1.16
C PRO A 349 -6.65 -9.89 -0.23
N ARG A 350 -7.75 -10.54 -0.62
CA ARG A 350 -8.37 -10.39 -1.96
C ARG A 350 -8.78 -8.95 -2.28
N GLN A 351 -9.01 -8.12 -1.26
CA GLN A 351 -9.31 -6.70 -1.41
C GLN A 351 -8.22 -5.93 -2.17
N LEU A 352 -6.96 -6.37 -2.07
CA LEU A 352 -5.83 -5.76 -2.80
C LEU A 352 -5.87 -6.04 -4.31
N ALA A 353 -6.60 -7.07 -4.75
CA ALA A 353 -6.81 -7.38 -6.17
C ALA A 353 -7.97 -6.59 -6.79
N ILE A 354 -8.76 -5.86 -6.00
CA ILE A 354 -9.93 -5.12 -6.47
C ILE A 354 -9.51 -3.72 -6.93
N ARG A 355 -9.88 -3.35 -8.16
CA ARG A 355 -9.69 -1.99 -8.67
C ARG A 355 -10.78 -1.07 -8.14
N GLY A 356 -10.39 0.09 -7.64
CA GLY A 356 -11.31 1.14 -7.20
C GLY A 356 -12.00 1.87 -8.37
N SER A 357 -12.78 2.89 -8.03
CA SER A 357 -13.60 3.68 -9.00
C SER A 357 -12.79 4.39 -10.10
N ARG A 358 -11.49 4.54 -9.93
CA ARG A 358 -10.56 5.15 -10.92
C ARG A 358 -9.74 4.10 -11.69
N LEU A 359 -10.14 2.82 -11.63
CA LEU A 359 -9.47 1.68 -12.25
C LEU A 359 -8.04 1.44 -11.74
N VAL A 360 -7.69 1.98 -10.57
CA VAL A 360 -6.43 1.73 -9.85
C VAL A 360 -6.66 0.82 -8.64
N TYR A 361 -5.62 0.13 -8.19
CA TYR A 361 -5.68 -0.72 -6.99
C TYR A 361 -5.57 0.14 -5.71
N SER A 362 -6.67 0.82 -5.36
CA SER A 362 -6.70 1.80 -4.26
C SER A 362 -6.24 1.23 -2.92
N GLY A 363 -6.60 -0.04 -2.63
CA GLY A 363 -6.14 -0.73 -1.42
C GLY A 363 -4.62 -0.88 -1.37
N GLY A 364 -3.99 -1.22 -2.50
CA GLY A 364 -2.53 -1.30 -2.61
C GLY A 364 -1.85 0.05 -2.43
N ILE A 365 -2.38 1.12 -3.04
CA ILE A 365 -1.88 2.49 -2.88
C ILE A 365 -1.94 2.92 -1.39
N ALA A 366 -3.06 2.67 -0.71
CA ALA A 366 -3.21 3.01 0.71
C ALA A 366 -2.26 2.20 1.60
N THR A 367 -2.09 0.89 1.33
CA THR A 367 -1.17 0.02 2.08
C THR A 367 0.28 0.51 1.94
N LEU A 368 0.70 0.87 0.73
CA LEU A 368 2.04 1.43 0.49
C LEU A 368 2.25 2.74 1.27
N ALA A 369 1.28 3.66 1.20
CA ALA A 369 1.35 4.94 1.90
C ALA A 369 1.48 4.77 3.41
N VAL A 370 0.68 3.87 4.00
CA VAL A 370 0.75 3.57 5.45
C VAL A 370 2.08 2.94 5.81
N ALA A 371 2.53 1.92 5.07
CA ALA A 371 3.79 1.22 5.36
C ALA A 371 5.00 2.16 5.24
N ALA A 372 5.07 2.98 4.19
CA ALA A 372 6.13 3.97 4.02
C ALA A 372 6.10 5.05 5.11
N SER A 373 4.91 5.51 5.52
CA SER A 373 4.75 6.47 6.62
C SER A 373 5.28 5.90 7.94
N VAL A 374 5.00 4.63 8.24
CA VAL A 374 5.52 3.95 9.43
C VAL A 374 7.06 3.92 9.41
N LEU A 375 7.67 3.57 8.26
CA LEU A 375 9.13 3.58 8.14
C LEU A 375 9.72 4.98 8.35
N ILE A 376 9.13 6.00 7.74
CA ILE A 376 9.59 7.39 7.91
C ILE A 376 9.53 7.82 9.37
N ILE A 377 8.48 7.48 10.09
CA ILE A 377 8.35 7.78 11.53
C ILE A 377 9.39 7.02 12.35
N VAL A 378 9.54 5.70 12.13
CA VAL A 378 10.47 4.85 12.89
C VAL A 378 11.92 5.28 12.70
N PHE A 379 12.31 5.64 11.47
CA PHE A 379 13.67 6.06 11.12
C PHE A 379 13.86 7.58 11.14
N ASN A 380 12.86 8.35 11.64
CA ASN A 380 12.91 9.82 11.73
C ASN A 380 13.28 10.51 10.41
N ALA A 381 12.78 9.99 9.29
CA ALA A 381 13.07 10.46 7.92
C ALA A 381 14.57 10.53 7.59
N ARG A 382 15.44 9.78 8.27
CA ARG A 382 16.89 9.78 8.03
C ARG A 382 17.24 8.85 6.87
N THR A 383 17.59 9.42 5.73
CA THR A 383 17.97 8.70 4.51
C THR A 383 19.13 7.73 4.75
N THR A 384 20.16 8.13 5.49
CA THR A 384 21.34 7.32 5.82
C THR A 384 21.02 6.03 6.56
N SER A 385 19.94 6.02 7.35
CA SER A 385 19.49 4.82 8.08
C SER A 385 18.63 3.88 7.22
N LEU A 386 18.01 4.40 6.15
CA LEU A 386 17.14 3.63 5.26
C LEU A 386 17.89 2.99 4.08
N ILE A 387 18.93 3.65 3.56
CA ILE A 387 19.71 3.17 2.39
C ILE A 387 20.29 1.76 2.57
N PRO A 388 20.83 1.35 3.73
CA PRO A 388 21.38 0.00 3.87
C PRO A 388 20.35 -1.13 3.75
N LEU A 389 19.06 -0.85 4.01
CA LEU A 389 17.97 -1.83 3.89
C LEU A 389 17.56 -2.05 2.43
N TYR A 390 17.87 -1.08 1.58
CA TYR A 390 17.47 -1.00 0.19
C TYR A 390 18.36 -1.88 -0.71
N ALA A 391 17.87 -2.25 -1.88
CA ALA A 391 18.54 -2.93 -2.99
C ALA A 391 18.77 -4.46 -2.86
N ILE A 392 18.87 -5.07 -1.68
CA ILE A 392 19.04 -6.53 -1.60
C ILE A 392 17.83 -7.29 -2.16
N GLY A 393 16.62 -6.76 -1.93
CA GLY A 393 15.38 -7.28 -2.48
C GLY A 393 15.35 -7.24 -4.01
N VAL A 394 15.80 -6.14 -4.59
CA VAL A 394 15.85 -5.95 -6.05
C VAL A 394 16.77 -6.97 -6.72
N PHE A 395 17.99 -7.14 -6.20
CA PHE A 395 18.92 -8.12 -6.79
C PHE A 395 18.47 -9.56 -6.58
N MET A 396 17.75 -9.86 -5.49
CA MET A 396 17.07 -11.14 -5.33
C MET A 396 16.01 -11.35 -6.42
N CYS A 397 15.23 -10.32 -6.73
CA CYS A 397 14.22 -10.36 -7.80
C CYS A 397 14.86 -10.51 -9.18
N PHE A 398 15.95 -9.79 -9.46
CA PHE A 398 16.71 -9.95 -10.70
C PHE A 398 17.22 -11.38 -10.86
N THR A 399 17.80 -11.93 -9.79
CA THR A 399 18.32 -13.30 -9.78
C THR A 399 17.22 -14.33 -10.04
N LEU A 400 16.10 -14.24 -9.35
CA LEU A 400 14.97 -15.14 -9.51
C LEU A 400 14.32 -15.01 -10.90
N SER A 401 14.12 -13.78 -11.37
CA SER A 401 13.56 -13.53 -12.71
C SER A 401 14.44 -14.12 -13.80
N GLN A 402 15.73 -13.82 -13.79
CA GLN A 402 16.65 -14.31 -14.83
C GLN A 402 16.89 -15.83 -14.71
N SER A 403 16.91 -16.40 -13.50
CA SER A 403 16.94 -17.86 -13.30
C SER A 403 15.67 -18.54 -13.85
N GLY A 404 14.51 -17.91 -13.67
CA GLY A 404 13.27 -18.35 -14.30
C GLY A 404 13.35 -18.36 -15.83
N MET A 405 13.95 -17.31 -16.41
CA MET A 405 14.17 -17.24 -17.86
C MET A 405 15.18 -18.28 -18.36
N VAL A 406 16.24 -18.57 -17.61
CA VAL A 406 17.16 -19.68 -17.92
C VAL A 406 16.36 -20.99 -18.04
N ARG A 407 15.53 -21.32 -17.05
CA ARG A 407 14.70 -22.53 -17.11
C ARG A 407 13.75 -22.51 -18.31
N ARG A 408 13.13 -21.36 -18.60
CA ARG A 408 12.25 -21.20 -19.77
C ARG A 408 12.99 -21.54 -21.08
N TRP A 409 14.20 -21.01 -21.27
CA TRP A 409 14.99 -21.30 -22.49
C TRP A 409 15.46 -22.72 -22.56
N LEU A 410 15.73 -23.39 -21.43
CA LEU A 410 16.04 -24.83 -21.41
C LEU A 410 14.84 -25.68 -21.83
N GLU A 411 13.60 -25.29 -21.47
CA GLU A 411 12.41 -25.98 -21.97
C GLU A 411 12.15 -25.69 -23.45
N VAL A 412 12.33 -24.44 -23.89
CA VAL A 412 12.23 -24.07 -25.31
C VAL A 412 13.25 -24.85 -26.17
N ALA A 413 14.43 -25.17 -25.63
CA ALA A 413 15.46 -25.96 -26.33
C ALA A 413 14.99 -27.40 -26.68
N LYS A 414 14.00 -27.94 -26.00
CA LYS A 414 13.42 -29.26 -26.23
C LYS A 414 12.35 -29.28 -27.33
N LEU A 415 11.86 -28.09 -27.75
CA LEU A 415 10.78 -27.93 -28.71
C LEU A 415 11.28 -28.00 -30.15
N LYS A 416 10.44 -28.47 -31.06
CA LYS A 416 10.65 -28.39 -32.51
C LYS A 416 10.01 -27.11 -33.09
N PRO A 417 10.41 -26.66 -34.28
CA PRO A 417 9.78 -25.53 -34.98
C PRO A 417 8.23 -25.68 -35.04
N GLY A 418 7.51 -24.66 -34.56
CA GLY A 418 6.04 -24.65 -34.50
C GLY A 418 5.44 -25.21 -33.20
N GLU A 419 6.20 -25.87 -32.35
CA GLU A 419 5.72 -26.37 -31.07
C GLU A 419 5.72 -25.28 -29.99
N SER A 420 4.81 -25.44 -29.00
CA SER A 420 4.73 -24.62 -27.83
C SER A 420 4.49 -25.46 -26.59
N VAL A 421 4.96 -25.00 -25.44
CA VAL A 421 4.76 -25.64 -24.13
C VAL A 421 4.14 -24.64 -23.16
N LYS A 422 3.21 -25.12 -22.35
CA LYS A 422 2.60 -24.32 -21.27
C LYS A 422 3.54 -24.31 -20.07
N MET A 423 3.91 -23.11 -19.62
CA MET A 423 4.72 -22.88 -18.42
C MET A 423 3.95 -21.98 -17.46
N GLY A 424 3.43 -22.55 -16.38
CA GLY A 424 2.54 -21.84 -15.47
C GLY A 424 1.29 -21.30 -16.17
N GLN A 425 1.15 -19.99 -16.24
CA GLN A 425 0.05 -19.31 -16.92
C GLN A 425 0.44 -18.77 -18.30
N SER A 426 1.70 -18.90 -18.71
CA SER A 426 2.22 -18.43 -19.99
C SER A 426 2.49 -19.59 -20.95
N MET A 427 2.58 -19.25 -22.25
CA MET A 427 3.02 -20.18 -23.30
C MET A 427 4.44 -19.84 -23.71
N ALA A 428 5.29 -20.86 -23.85
CA ALA A 428 6.60 -20.74 -24.44
C ALA A 428 6.60 -21.40 -25.80
N THR A 429 6.99 -20.65 -26.84
CA THR A 429 7.06 -21.11 -28.23
C THR A 429 8.49 -21.34 -28.62
N TYR A 430 8.71 -22.24 -29.60
CA TYR A 430 10.03 -22.45 -30.16
C TYR A 430 10.65 -21.16 -30.69
N ASP A 431 11.92 -20.90 -30.33
CA ASP A 431 12.74 -19.79 -30.83
C ASP A 431 14.07 -20.32 -31.33
N PRO A 432 14.44 -20.12 -32.61
CA PRO A 432 15.71 -20.58 -33.17
C PRO A 432 16.95 -19.98 -32.47
N HIS A 433 16.78 -18.83 -31.80
CA HIS A 433 17.86 -18.14 -31.09
C HIS A 433 17.92 -18.50 -29.58
N TRP A 434 17.30 -19.61 -29.16
CA TRP A 434 17.21 -19.99 -27.75
C TRP A 434 18.58 -20.07 -27.03
N ARG A 435 19.66 -20.52 -27.74
CA ARG A 435 21.00 -20.59 -27.15
C ARG A 435 21.53 -19.21 -26.75
N ARG A 436 21.43 -18.24 -27.67
CA ARG A 436 21.81 -16.84 -27.38
C ARG A 436 20.98 -16.29 -26.23
N ASN A 437 19.69 -16.55 -26.26
CA ASN A 437 18.73 -16.07 -25.25
C ASN A 437 19.00 -16.71 -23.88
N LEU A 438 19.38 -18.00 -23.85
CA LEU A 438 19.83 -18.70 -22.65
C LEU A 438 21.09 -18.06 -22.06
N LEU A 439 22.10 -17.78 -22.88
CA LEU A 439 23.35 -17.15 -22.44
C LEU A 439 23.11 -15.75 -21.84
N ILE A 440 22.28 -14.94 -22.47
CA ILE A 440 21.92 -13.62 -21.98
C ILE A 440 21.24 -13.73 -20.59
N SER A 441 20.23 -14.60 -20.43
CA SER A 441 19.56 -14.79 -19.14
C SER A 441 20.49 -15.41 -18.09
N ALA A 442 21.36 -16.35 -18.47
CA ALA A 442 22.32 -16.93 -17.55
C ALA A 442 23.35 -15.91 -17.05
N SER A 443 23.88 -15.04 -17.94
CA SER A 443 24.77 -13.95 -17.53
C SER A 443 24.07 -12.97 -16.61
N GLY A 444 22.79 -12.60 -16.90
CA GLY A 444 21.98 -11.76 -16.02
C GLY A 444 21.76 -12.39 -14.65
N ALA A 445 21.41 -13.68 -14.58
CA ALA A 445 21.22 -14.40 -13.33
C ALA A 445 22.51 -14.49 -12.50
N THR A 446 23.64 -14.81 -13.15
CA THR A 446 24.94 -14.92 -12.45
C THR A 446 25.39 -13.57 -11.92
N LEU A 447 25.34 -12.52 -12.73
CA LEU A 447 25.76 -11.18 -12.30
C LEU A 447 24.88 -10.63 -11.18
N SER A 448 23.56 -10.75 -11.30
CA SER A 448 22.65 -10.29 -10.22
C SER A 448 22.84 -11.10 -8.94
N PHE A 449 23.10 -12.41 -9.01
CA PHE A 449 23.41 -13.22 -7.86
C PHE A 449 24.73 -12.80 -7.17
N VAL A 450 25.80 -12.57 -7.96
CA VAL A 450 27.08 -12.10 -7.43
C VAL A 450 26.91 -10.74 -6.72
N VAL A 451 26.21 -9.80 -7.35
CA VAL A 451 25.95 -8.49 -6.74
C VAL A 451 25.11 -8.64 -5.47
N MET A 452 24.09 -9.51 -5.45
CA MET A 452 23.29 -9.80 -4.26
C MET A 452 24.14 -10.31 -3.11
N VAL A 453 25.09 -11.23 -3.38
CA VAL A 453 26.03 -11.76 -2.37
C VAL A 453 26.95 -10.64 -1.85
N ILE A 454 27.49 -9.80 -2.74
CA ILE A 454 28.33 -8.65 -2.34
C ILE A 454 27.53 -7.73 -1.42
N PHE A 455 26.29 -7.38 -1.75
CA PHE A 455 25.42 -6.59 -0.88
C PHE A 455 25.20 -7.26 0.49
N ALA A 456 24.84 -8.54 0.47
CA ALA A 456 24.57 -9.28 1.69
C ALA A 456 25.79 -9.30 2.63
N VAL A 457 27.00 -9.43 2.10
CA VAL A 457 28.25 -9.47 2.88
C VAL A 457 28.65 -8.06 3.34
N THR A 458 28.66 -7.07 2.44
CA THR A 458 29.21 -5.75 2.74
C THR A 458 28.28 -4.87 3.57
N LYS A 459 26.96 -5.02 3.44
CA LYS A 459 25.96 -4.21 4.15
C LYS A 459 25.24 -4.93 5.30
N PHE A 460 25.63 -6.17 5.62
CA PHE A 460 24.97 -6.96 6.67
C PHE A 460 24.90 -6.22 8.00
N THR A 461 26.05 -5.77 8.49
CA THR A 461 26.16 -5.06 9.77
C THR A 461 25.53 -3.66 9.76
N HIS A 462 25.28 -3.11 8.57
CA HIS A 462 24.68 -1.78 8.38
C HIS A 462 23.15 -1.81 8.22
N GLY A 463 22.50 -2.96 8.45
CA GLY A 463 21.04 -3.08 8.43
C GLY A 463 20.46 -3.99 7.36
N ALA A 464 21.22 -4.46 6.37
CA ALA A 464 20.72 -5.36 5.33
C ALA A 464 20.14 -6.68 5.88
N TRP A 465 20.57 -7.11 7.08
CA TRP A 465 20.00 -8.27 7.78
C TRP A 465 18.51 -8.13 8.08
N ILE A 466 18.01 -6.89 8.25
CA ILE A 466 16.58 -6.64 8.50
C ILE A 466 15.75 -7.08 7.28
N THR A 467 16.16 -6.69 6.09
CA THR A 467 15.48 -7.09 4.83
C THR A 467 15.55 -8.61 4.65
N LEU A 468 16.70 -9.23 4.93
CA LEU A 468 16.87 -10.68 4.89
C LEU A 468 15.98 -11.43 5.89
N LEU A 469 15.59 -10.80 7.00
CA LEU A 469 14.67 -11.35 7.99
C LEU A 469 13.20 -11.09 7.60
N VAL A 470 12.88 -9.89 7.13
CA VAL A 470 11.50 -9.47 6.79
C VAL A 470 10.95 -10.28 5.63
N ILE A 471 11.75 -10.57 4.58
CA ILE A 471 11.30 -11.34 3.42
C ILE A 471 10.78 -12.74 3.82
N PRO A 472 11.51 -13.59 4.56
CA PRO A 472 10.98 -14.89 5.03
C PRO A 472 9.74 -14.76 5.92
N ILE A 473 9.67 -13.75 6.78
CA ILE A 473 8.48 -13.49 7.61
C ILE A 473 7.28 -13.18 6.72
N MET A 474 7.43 -12.33 5.70
CA MET A 474 6.36 -12.04 4.75
C MET A 474 5.92 -13.29 3.98
N VAL A 475 6.87 -14.10 3.51
CA VAL A 475 6.57 -15.37 2.84
C VAL A 475 5.79 -16.30 3.76
N PHE A 476 6.17 -16.40 5.03
CA PHE A 476 5.41 -17.17 6.03
C PHE A 476 3.97 -16.65 6.17
N VAL A 477 3.77 -15.34 6.28
CA VAL A 477 2.45 -14.71 6.34
C VAL A 477 1.65 -15.02 5.06
N PHE A 478 2.25 -14.94 3.88
CA PHE A 478 1.61 -15.29 2.61
C PHE A 478 1.09 -16.74 2.62
N TYR A 479 1.88 -17.69 3.07
CA TYR A 479 1.46 -19.10 3.18
C TYR A 479 0.35 -19.30 4.22
N ARG A 480 0.35 -18.55 5.33
CA ARG A 480 -0.74 -18.57 6.32
C ARG A 480 -2.05 -18.07 5.71
N VAL A 481 -2.01 -16.97 4.97
CA VAL A 481 -3.17 -16.42 4.27
C VAL A 481 -3.67 -17.40 3.20
N HIS A 482 -2.77 -17.98 2.41
CA HIS A 482 -3.11 -18.95 1.37
C HIS A 482 -3.78 -20.19 1.97
N THR A 483 -3.23 -20.73 3.06
CA THR A 483 -3.80 -21.88 3.75
C THR A 483 -5.20 -21.57 4.27
N HIS A 484 -5.41 -20.38 4.84
CA HIS A 484 -6.73 -19.93 5.28
C HIS A 484 -7.73 -19.94 4.12
N TYR A 485 -7.41 -19.30 2.98
CA TYR A 485 -8.32 -19.28 1.83
C TYR A 485 -8.59 -20.67 1.25
N ARG A 486 -7.59 -21.54 1.22
CA ARG A 486 -7.78 -22.94 0.79
C ARG A 486 -8.72 -23.71 1.72
N ASN A 487 -8.59 -23.53 3.03
CA ASN A 487 -9.46 -24.17 4.02
C ASN A 487 -10.89 -23.66 3.88
N VAL A 488 -11.08 -22.34 3.77
CA VAL A 488 -12.40 -21.75 3.51
C VAL A 488 -13.01 -22.30 2.22
N ALA A 489 -12.23 -22.37 1.14
CA ALA A 489 -12.71 -22.91 -0.14
C ALA A 489 -13.10 -24.40 -0.04
N ARG A 490 -12.39 -25.20 0.78
CA ARG A 490 -12.76 -26.60 1.02
C ARG A 490 -14.06 -26.73 1.80
N ILE A 491 -14.21 -25.94 2.87
CA ILE A 491 -15.40 -25.97 3.73
C ILE A 491 -16.64 -25.53 2.94
N LEU A 492 -16.51 -24.51 2.09
CA LEU A 492 -17.60 -23.98 1.27
C LEU A 492 -17.85 -24.77 -0.02
N SER A 493 -17.01 -25.76 -0.35
CA SER A 493 -17.19 -26.56 -1.56
C SER A 493 -18.36 -27.53 -1.39
N LEU A 494 -19.34 -27.42 -2.29
CA LEU A 494 -20.51 -28.31 -2.31
C LEU A 494 -20.20 -29.78 -2.70
N SER A 495 -18.91 -30.12 -2.93
CA SER A 495 -18.55 -31.40 -3.56
C SER A 495 -19.41 -31.67 -4.82
N LYS A 496 -19.29 -32.84 -5.46
CA LYS A 496 -20.07 -33.13 -6.68
C LYS A 496 -21.53 -33.57 -6.41
N GLU A 497 -21.97 -33.55 -5.16
CA GLU A 497 -23.33 -33.93 -4.77
C GLU A 497 -24.32 -32.78 -4.94
N ARG A 498 -25.48 -33.07 -5.53
CA ARG A 498 -26.60 -32.13 -5.58
C ARG A 498 -27.24 -32.05 -4.19
N VAL A 499 -26.95 -30.99 -3.46
CA VAL A 499 -27.62 -30.68 -2.19
C VAL A 499 -28.98 -30.04 -2.50
N LYS A 500 -30.07 -30.64 -2.02
CA LYS A 500 -31.40 -30.01 -2.09
C LYS A 500 -31.61 -29.22 -0.81
N PRO A 501 -31.92 -27.91 -0.90
CA PRO A 501 -32.31 -27.13 0.26
C PRO A 501 -33.55 -27.73 0.92
N THR A 502 -33.51 -27.91 2.23
CA THR A 502 -34.63 -28.42 3.02
C THR A 502 -35.18 -27.29 3.88
N PRO A 503 -36.50 -27.00 3.87
CA PRO A 503 -37.08 -26.00 4.76
C PRO A 503 -37.00 -26.49 6.21
N HIS A 504 -36.58 -25.59 7.08
CA HIS A 504 -36.54 -25.83 8.53
C HIS A 504 -37.53 -24.88 9.25
N PRO A 505 -38.07 -25.27 10.40
CA PRO A 505 -38.87 -24.35 11.20
C PRO A 505 -38.03 -23.14 11.65
N VAL A 506 -38.67 -21.96 11.71
CA VAL A 506 -38.04 -20.72 12.12
C VAL A 506 -38.78 -20.18 13.34
N LYS A 507 -38.06 -19.98 14.44
CA LYS A 507 -38.56 -19.24 15.62
C LYS A 507 -38.02 -17.83 15.56
N THR A 508 -38.91 -16.83 15.58
CA THR A 508 -38.53 -15.43 15.56
C THR A 508 -38.50 -14.86 16.96
N ILE A 509 -37.40 -14.19 17.31
CA ILE A 509 -37.23 -13.46 18.58
C ILE A 509 -37.11 -11.97 18.25
N VAL A 510 -37.92 -11.15 18.86
CA VAL A 510 -37.90 -9.70 18.70
C VAL A 510 -37.25 -9.08 19.93
N LEU A 511 -36.09 -8.46 19.80
CA LEU A 511 -35.43 -7.77 20.91
C LEU A 511 -36.09 -6.40 21.14
N VAL A 512 -36.51 -6.16 22.35
CA VAL A 512 -37.21 -4.95 22.78
C VAL A 512 -36.41 -4.25 23.89
N ASP A 513 -35.85 -3.08 23.63
CA ASP A 513 -35.19 -2.25 24.66
C ASP A 513 -36.17 -1.25 25.27
N ASP A 514 -37.00 -0.60 24.45
CA ASP A 514 -38.09 0.27 24.84
C ASP A 514 -39.24 0.16 23.82
N VAL A 515 -40.41 0.72 24.18
CA VAL A 515 -41.59 0.74 23.30
C VAL A 515 -41.75 2.12 22.70
N HIS A 516 -41.37 2.24 21.45
CA HIS A 516 -41.46 3.45 20.63
C HIS A 516 -41.80 3.08 19.16
N ARG A 517 -41.96 4.05 18.29
CA ARG A 517 -42.33 3.83 16.87
C ARG A 517 -41.38 2.88 16.15
N GLY A 518 -40.07 2.93 16.43
CA GLY A 518 -39.12 1.97 15.91
C GLY A 518 -39.41 0.53 16.32
N THR A 519 -39.85 0.32 17.57
CA THR A 519 -40.27 -1.00 18.09
C THR A 519 -41.52 -1.51 17.36
N VAL A 520 -42.52 -0.64 17.12
CA VAL A 520 -43.71 -0.99 16.35
C VAL A 520 -43.32 -1.47 14.96
N ARG A 521 -42.40 -0.76 14.28
CA ARG A 521 -41.91 -1.18 12.94
C ARG A 521 -41.20 -2.54 12.96
N VAL A 522 -40.46 -2.86 14.03
CA VAL A 522 -39.82 -4.18 14.19
C VAL A 522 -40.86 -5.27 14.36
N VAL A 523 -41.91 -5.01 15.18
CA VAL A 523 -43.02 -5.95 15.37
C VAL A 523 -43.82 -6.16 14.09
N ASP A 524 -44.12 -5.08 13.35
CA ASP A 524 -44.79 -5.18 12.03
C ASP A 524 -43.99 -6.04 11.05
N PHE A 525 -42.69 -5.86 11.02
CA PHE A 525 -41.81 -6.69 10.21
C PHE A 525 -41.83 -8.15 10.68
N ALA A 526 -41.70 -8.41 11.98
CA ALA A 526 -41.74 -9.76 12.51
C ALA A 526 -43.06 -10.48 12.18
N LYS A 527 -44.20 -9.78 12.28
CA LYS A 527 -45.53 -10.29 11.92
C LYS A 527 -45.64 -10.59 10.42
N SER A 528 -45.05 -9.75 9.58
CA SER A 528 -45.08 -9.92 8.13
C SER A 528 -44.37 -11.20 7.63
N LEU A 529 -43.48 -11.78 8.46
CA LEU A 529 -42.80 -13.05 8.15
C LEU A 529 -43.70 -14.28 8.31
N GLY A 530 -44.82 -14.16 8.99
CA GLY A 530 -45.77 -15.25 9.18
C GLY A 530 -45.29 -16.39 10.10
N ASN A 531 -44.14 -16.25 10.76
CA ASN A 531 -43.60 -17.22 11.71
C ASN A 531 -44.02 -16.89 13.13
N PRO A 532 -44.10 -17.91 14.04
CA PRO A 532 -44.24 -17.65 15.47
C PRO A 532 -43.12 -16.73 15.97
N TRP A 533 -43.47 -15.68 16.69
CA TRP A 533 -42.52 -14.74 17.21
C TRP A 533 -42.69 -14.47 18.71
N THR A 534 -41.60 -14.20 19.41
CA THR A 534 -41.54 -13.96 20.84
C THR A 534 -40.83 -12.63 21.12
N PRO A 535 -41.47 -11.63 21.73
CA PRO A 535 -40.81 -10.42 22.17
C PRO A 535 -39.99 -10.67 23.43
N LEU A 536 -38.76 -10.15 23.47
CA LEU A 536 -37.78 -10.44 24.50
C LEU A 536 -37.15 -9.15 25.01
N HIS A 537 -37.21 -8.90 26.32
CA HIS A 537 -36.58 -7.79 27.00
C HIS A 537 -35.60 -8.27 28.06
N VAL A 538 -34.44 -7.60 28.17
CA VAL A 538 -33.44 -7.90 29.20
C VAL A 538 -33.62 -6.93 30.36
N ASP A 539 -33.85 -7.47 31.54
CA ASP A 539 -33.99 -6.71 32.77
C ASP A 539 -32.63 -6.39 33.38
N TYR A 540 -32.07 -5.28 33.00
CA TYR A 540 -30.88 -4.70 33.62
C TYR A 540 -31.19 -3.51 34.55
N ASN A 541 -32.45 -3.08 34.59
CA ASN A 541 -32.93 -2.01 35.43
C ASN A 541 -34.43 -2.22 35.68
N ASP A 542 -34.81 -2.71 36.87
CA ASP A 542 -36.17 -3.07 37.28
C ASP A 542 -37.19 -1.96 36.95
N ARG A 543 -36.85 -0.68 37.18
CA ARG A 543 -37.69 0.45 36.87
C ARG A 543 -38.02 0.57 35.38
N LYS A 544 -36.96 0.51 34.54
CA LYS A 544 -37.14 0.57 33.10
C LYS A 544 -37.97 -0.61 32.61
N THR A 545 -37.72 -1.79 33.12
CA THR A 545 -38.44 -3.01 32.76
C THR A 545 -39.94 -2.90 33.08
N HIS A 546 -40.33 -2.36 34.24
CA HIS A 546 -41.75 -2.13 34.56
C HIS A 546 -42.41 -1.15 33.58
N ILE A 547 -41.74 -0.07 33.22
CA ILE A 547 -42.24 0.92 32.26
C ILE A 547 -42.42 0.26 30.88
N VAL A 548 -41.43 -0.51 30.43
CA VAL A 548 -41.46 -1.22 29.12
C VAL A 548 -42.62 -2.23 29.12
N GLN A 549 -42.83 -3.00 30.18
CA GLN A 549 -43.95 -3.95 30.32
C GLN A 549 -45.31 -3.25 30.24
N GLN A 550 -45.45 -2.13 30.95
CA GLN A 550 -46.69 -1.34 30.94
C GLN A 550 -46.97 -0.80 29.54
N LYS A 551 -45.97 -0.13 28.91
CA LYS A 551 -46.08 0.38 27.54
C LYS A 551 -46.39 -0.70 26.54
N TRP A 552 -45.78 -1.90 26.70
CA TRP A 552 -46.02 -3.05 25.82
C TRP A 552 -47.48 -3.46 25.84
N ARG A 553 -48.08 -3.64 27.07
CA ARG A 553 -49.47 -4.02 27.25
C ARG A 553 -50.44 -2.97 26.72
N GLU A 554 -50.14 -1.70 26.95
CA GLU A 554 -51.04 -0.58 26.60
C GLU A 554 -50.99 -0.23 25.10
N ARG A 555 -49.81 -0.34 24.47
CA ARG A 555 -49.59 0.21 23.13
C ARG A 555 -49.41 -0.85 22.03
N ILE A 556 -48.97 -2.04 22.36
CA ILE A 556 -48.81 -3.14 21.41
C ILE A 556 -49.83 -4.25 21.69
N GLY A 557 -49.93 -4.72 22.92
CA GLY A 557 -50.99 -5.62 23.39
C GLY A 557 -50.97 -7.04 22.79
N GLU A 558 -49.95 -7.37 21.98
CA GLU A 558 -49.82 -8.64 21.31
C GLU A 558 -48.50 -9.32 21.68
N GLY A 559 -48.57 -10.63 21.95
CA GLY A 559 -47.41 -11.43 22.37
C GLY A 559 -46.97 -11.15 23.81
N ASP A 560 -46.70 -12.19 24.56
CA ASP A 560 -46.24 -12.10 25.95
C ASP A 560 -44.74 -11.68 25.94
N LEU A 561 -44.47 -10.49 26.50
CA LEU A 561 -43.10 -9.99 26.60
C LEU A 561 -42.30 -10.82 27.60
N VAL A 562 -41.37 -11.61 27.10
CA VAL A 562 -40.48 -12.44 27.91
C VAL A 562 -39.39 -11.55 28.51
N ILE A 563 -39.29 -11.59 29.86
CA ILE A 563 -38.28 -10.82 30.59
C ILE A 563 -37.13 -11.74 30.99
N LEU A 564 -35.91 -11.39 30.54
CA LEU A 564 -34.70 -12.09 30.92
C LEU A 564 -34.00 -11.36 32.09
N PRO A 565 -33.84 -12.00 33.25
CA PRO A 565 -33.15 -11.35 34.38
C PRO A 565 -31.67 -11.18 34.07
N SER A 566 -31.12 -9.99 34.37
CA SER A 566 -29.71 -9.70 34.26
C SER A 566 -29.16 -9.03 35.52
N PRO A 567 -28.94 -9.76 36.61
CA PRO A 567 -28.50 -9.22 37.89
C PRO A 567 -27.13 -8.53 37.82
N TYR A 568 -26.31 -8.89 36.83
CA TYR A 568 -25.01 -8.27 36.60
C TYR A 568 -25.02 -7.16 35.53
N ARG A 569 -26.21 -6.71 35.11
CA ARG A 569 -26.42 -5.65 34.09
C ARG A 569 -25.74 -5.94 32.76
N ARG A 570 -25.67 -7.20 32.37
CA ARG A 570 -25.13 -7.64 31.08
C ARG A 570 -26.27 -7.80 30.07
N LEU A 571 -26.13 -7.19 28.90
CA LEU A 571 -27.17 -7.21 27.89
C LEU A 571 -27.07 -8.43 26.98
N VAL A 572 -25.87 -8.87 26.63
CA VAL A 572 -25.63 -9.86 25.58
C VAL A 572 -25.83 -11.29 26.09
N GLU A 573 -25.28 -11.62 27.24
CA GLU A 573 -25.26 -12.98 27.76
C GLU A 573 -26.66 -13.60 27.97
N PRO A 574 -27.65 -12.90 28.59
CA PRO A 574 -29.00 -13.48 28.75
C PRO A 574 -29.68 -13.77 27.40
N ILE A 575 -29.45 -12.92 26.40
CA ILE A 575 -29.97 -13.13 25.03
C ILE A 575 -29.35 -14.39 24.42
N VAL A 576 -28.03 -14.54 24.51
CA VAL A 576 -27.31 -15.69 23.98
C VAL A 576 -27.75 -16.99 24.67
N GLU A 577 -27.91 -16.97 25.99
CA GLU A 577 -28.40 -18.13 26.77
C GLU A 577 -29.82 -18.52 26.35
N TYR A 578 -30.70 -17.52 26.17
CA TYR A 578 -32.07 -17.81 25.71
C TYR A 578 -32.08 -18.38 24.30
N VAL A 579 -31.33 -17.80 23.38
CA VAL A 579 -31.20 -18.30 22.00
C VAL A 579 -30.61 -19.72 21.98
N GLN A 580 -29.59 -19.98 22.81
CA GLN A 580 -29.00 -21.31 22.93
C GLN A 580 -30.03 -22.35 23.43
N LYS A 581 -30.83 -21.99 24.42
CA LYS A 581 -31.91 -22.84 24.93
C LYS A 581 -32.94 -23.21 23.85
N GLU A 582 -33.30 -22.26 22.99
CA GLU A 582 -34.20 -22.48 21.86
C GLU A 582 -33.59 -23.39 20.80
N LEU A 583 -32.29 -23.27 20.52
CA LEU A 583 -31.55 -24.13 19.61
C LEU A 583 -31.41 -25.58 20.14
N ASP A 584 -31.20 -25.70 21.45
CA ASP A 584 -31.05 -27.00 22.11
C ASP A 584 -32.39 -27.76 22.21
N ALA A 585 -33.52 -27.04 22.25
CA ALA A 585 -34.85 -27.60 22.30
C ALA A 585 -35.27 -28.29 20.98
N ASP A 586 -34.80 -27.80 19.82
CA ASP A 586 -35.05 -28.39 18.50
C ASP A 586 -33.78 -28.32 17.63
N PRO A 587 -33.14 -29.46 17.35
CA PRO A 587 -31.94 -29.52 16.52
C PRO A 587 -32.12 -29.01 15.08
N ASN A 588 -33.35 -28.91 14.58
CA ASN A 588 -33.66 -28.52 13.21
C ASN A 588 -34.14 -27.06 13.09
N VAL A 589 -34.30 -26.36 14.21
CA VAL A 589 -34.81 -24.97 14.20
C VAL A 589 -33.75 -23.96 13.80
N PHE A 590 -34.14 -22.98 13.02
CA PHE A 590 -33.43 -21.73 12.89
C PHE A 590 -34.02 -20.71 13.86
N VAL A 591 -33.16 -20.03 14.62
CA VAL A 591 -33.57 -18.90 15.48
C VAL A 591 -33.29 -17.60 14.74
N HIS A 592 -34.36 -16.85 14.45
CA HIS A 592 -34.29 -15.57 13.77
C HIS A 592 -34.44 -14.44 14.79
N VAL A 593 -33.35 -13.74 15.12
CA VAL A 593 -33.35 -12.62 16.04
C VAL A 593 -33.48 -11.31 15.28
N ILE A 594 -34.51 -10.55 15.57
CA ILE A 594 -34.82 -9.26 14.96
C ILE A 594 -34.57 -8.16 15.99
N MET A 595 -33.82 -7.14 15.61
CA MET A 595 -33.55 -5.98 16.44
C MET A 595 -33.83 -4.70 15.66
N GLY A 596 -34.17 -3.62 16.36
CA GLY A 596 -34.36 -2.29 15.79
C GLY A 596 -33.08 -1.48 15.86
N GLN A 597 -32.76 -0.74 14.84
CA GLN A 597 -31.65 0.19 14.79
C GLN A 597 -32.13 1.60 14.45
N LEU A 598 -31.80 2.58 15.29
CA LEU A 598 -32.01 3.98 14.96
C LEU A 598 -30.93 4.45 13.99
N VAL A 599 -31.34 4.98 12.85
CA VAL A 599 -30.44 5.51 11.83
C VAL A 599 -30.56 7.02 11.81
N MET A 600 -29.46 7.68 12.13
CA MET A 600 -29.35 9.14 12.15
C MET A 600 -28.79 9.68 10.84
N ASP A 601 -29.30 10.81 10.36
CA ASP A 601 -28.87 11.45 9.11
C ASP A 601 -27.47 12.04 9.20
N THR A 602 -27.01 12.43 10.40
CA THR A 602 -25.69 13.05 10.57
C THR A 602 -24.66 12.14 11.23
N PRO A 603 -23.39 12.19 10.80
CA PRO A 603 -22.33 11.38 11.40
C PRO A 603 -22.14 11.65 12.90
N TRP A 604 -22.33 12.88 13.37
CA TRP A 604 -22.20 13.25 14.78
C TRP A 604 -23.30 12.66 15.64
N ALA A 605 -24.54 12.65 15.16
CA ALA A 605 -25.65 12.03 15.89
C ALA A 605 -25.45 10.52 16.05
N ARG A 606 -24.80 9.84 15.08
CA ARG A 606 -24.45 8.41 15.19
C ARG A 606 -23.48 8.13 16.33
N VAL A 607 -22.55 9.04 16.63
CA VAL A 607 -21.56 8.87 17.70
C VAL A 607 -22.22 9.02 19.09
N LEU A 608 -23.27 9.84 19.20
CA LEU A 608 -23.97 10.09 20.45
C LEU A 608 -24.87 8.92 20.89
N HIS A 609 -25.28 8.06 19.96
CA HIS A 609 -26.10 6.90 20.26
C HIS A 609 -25.23 5.65 20.34
N SER A 610 -25.11 5.06 21.54
CA SER A 610 -24.35 3.83 21.76
C SER A 610 -24.96 2.68 20.95
N ASN A 611 -24.17 2.07 20.07
CA ASN A 611 -24.62 0.99 19.20
C ASN A 611 -24.40 -0.37 19.89
N ASN A 612 -25.23 -0.68 20.90
CA ASN A 612 -25.23 -1.98 21.60
C ASN A 612 -25.57 -3.15 20.65
N SER A 613 -26.21 -2.86 19.51
CA SER A 613 -26.58 -3.87 18.50
C SER A 613 -25.35 -4.58 17.91
N LEU A 614 -24.21 -3.90 17.74
CA LEU A 614 -22.98 -4.52 17.21
C LEU A 614 -22.44 -5.65 18.12
N GLY A 615 -22.49 -5.46 19.44
CA GLY A 615 -22.05 -6.47 20.39
C GLY A 615 -22.95 -7.71 20.38
N ILE A 616 -24.27 -7.50 20.35
CA ILE A 616 -25.28 -8.56 20.27
C ILE A 616 -25.14 -9.30 18.93
N MET A 617 -25.10 -8.56 17.81
CA MET A 617 -24.97 -9.11 16.46
C MET A 617 -23.72 -9.97 16.33
N SER A 618 -22.55 -9.47 16.74
CA SER A 618 -21.28 -10.21 16.65
C SER A 618 -21.32 -11.52 17.42
N ARG A 619 -21.96 -11.56 18.59
CA ARG A 619 -22.04 -12.76 19.40
C ARG A 619 -23.04 -13.77 18.83
N LEU A 620 -24.22 -13.31 18.42
CA LEU A 620 -25.26 -14.16 17.82
C LEU A 620 -24.84 -14.73 16.47
N GLN A 621 -24.14 -13.96 15.62
CA GLN A 621 -23.60 -14.43 14.33
C GLN A 621 -22.53 -15.52 14.47
N SER A 622 -21.93 -15.68 15.65
CA SER A 622 -21.00 -16.78 15.92
C SER A 622 -21.70 -18.11 16.27
N MET A 623 -23.02 -18.10 16.44
CA MET A 623 -23.83 -19.29 16.74
C MET A 623 -24.34 -19.92 15.46
N ASP A 624 -24.31 -21.25 15.40
CA ASP A 624 -24.86 -21.99 14.25
C ASP A 624 -26.39 -21.87 14.23
N ARG A 625 -27.01 -21.82 13.05
CA ARG A 625 -28.46 -21.71 12.83
C ARG A 625 -29.12 -20.47 13.43
N VAL A 626 -28.38 -19.41 13.75
CA VAL A 626 -28.91 -18.12 14.18
C VAL A 626 -28.85 -17.13 13.01
N ILE A 627 -29.98 -16.50 12.73
CA ILE A 627 -30.12 -15.44 11.74
C ILE A 627 -30.40 -14.14 12.49
N VAL A 628 -29.66 -13.09 12.19
CA VAL A 628 -29.87 -11.78 12.81
C VAL A 628 -30.30 -10.78 11.73
N THR A 629 -31.43 -10.10 12.00
CA THR A 629 -31.95 -9.06 11.11
C THR A 629 -32.02 -7.73 11.86
N ASP A 630 -31.48 -6.71 11.25
CA ASP A 630 -31.51 -5.33 11.74
C ASP A 630 -32.60 -4.55 10.98
N VAL A 631 -33.58 -4.01 11.67
CA VAL A 631 -34.67 -3.24 11.09
C VAL A 631 -34.40 -1.74 11.31
N PRO A 632 -34.00 -1.01 10.25
CA PRO A 632 -33.64 0.39 10.39
C PRO A 632 -34.88 1.25 10.59
N TYR A 633 -34.85 2.15 11.56
CA TYR A 633 -35.76 3.26 11.72
C TYR A 633 -35.02 4.57 11.48
N GLN A 634 -35.32 5.21 10.38
CA GLN A 634 -34.69 6.47 9.98
C GLN A 634 -35.35 7.62 10.72
N LEU A 635 -34.56 8.46 11.38
CA LEU A 635 -34.99 9.71 12.00
C LEU A 635 -34.56 10.85 11.08
N HIS A 636 -35.55 11.56 10.50
CA HIS A 636 -35.32 12.74 9.68
C HIS A 636 -35.52 14.01 10.53
N ALA A 637 -34.74 15.05 10.23
CA ALA A 637 -34.86 16.33 10.92
C ALA A 637 -36.29 16.95 10.78
N GLU A 638 -36.96 16.67 9.67
CA GLU A 638 -38.34 17.07 9.39
C GLU A 638 -39.38 16.40 10.32
N ASP A 639 -39.04 15.22 10.86
CA ASP A 639 -39.94 14.53 11.81
C ASP A 639 -40.09 15.27 13.13
N VAL A 640 -39.15 16.14 13.50
CA VAL A 640 -39.18 16.93 14.71
C VAL A 640 -40.30 18.00 14.67
N GLU A 641 -40.54 18.56 13.48
CA GLU A 641 -41.60 19.56 13.27
C GLU A 641 -43.04 18.97 13.39
N LEU A 642 -43.18 17.65 13.16
CA LEU A 642 -44.47 16.95 13.26
C LEU A 642 -44.88 16.68 14.73
N TYR A 643 -43.98 16.87 15.67
CA TYR A 643 -44.20 16.58 17.10
C TYR A 643 -43.81 17.79 17.95
N PRO A 644 -44.78 18.68 18.31
CA PRO A 644 -44.50 19.87 19.10
C PRO A 644 -43.99 19.50 20.50
N GLU A 645 -43.02 20.30 20.99
CA GLU A 645 -42.25 20.13 22.23
C GLU A 645 -43.07 20.05 23.54
N ASN A 646 -44.40 20.06 23.48
CA ASN A 646 -45.26 20.32 24.65
C ASN A 646 -45.74 19.08 25.43
N GLU A 647 -45.30 17.86 25.08
CA GLU A 647 -45.52 16.72 25.98
C GLU A 647 -44.17 16.24 26.53
N PRO A 648 -43.89 16.42 27.83
CA PRO A 648 -42.71 15.81 28.45
C PRO A 648 -42.78 14.31 28.21
N GLY A 649 -41.69 13.75 27.68
CA GLY A 649 -41.60 12.30 27.40
C GLY A 649 -41.97 11.48 28.63
N ASP A 650 -42.55 10.30 28.43
CA ASP A 650 -43.05 9.41 29.52
C ASP A 650 -42.06 9.24 30.69
N TYR A 651 -40.76 9.40 30.44
CA TYR A 651 -39.71 9.37 31.45
C TYR A 651 -39.75 10.61 32.39
N GLU A 652 -39.96 11.81 31.85
CA GLU A 652 -40.05 13.02 32.65
C GLU A 652 -41.36 13.07 33.42
N GLN A 653 -42.47 12.59 32.84
CA GLN A 653 -43.75 12.46 33.57
C GLN A 653 -43.65 11.44 34.71
N ALA A 654 -42.96 10.29 34.49
CA ALA A 654 -42.70 9.30 35.52
C ALA A 654 -41.84 9.89 36.67
N LYS A 655 -40.80 10.66 36.31
CA LYS A 655 -39.92 11.33 37.28
C LYS A 655 -40.63 12.40 38.07
N GLN A 656 -41.54 13.15 37.45
CA GLN A 656 -42.38 14.16 38.15
C GLN A 656 -43.39 13.50 39.10
N ARG A 657 -44.02 12.38 38.68
CA ARG A 657 -44.93 11.60 39.56
C ARG A 657 -44.19 10.99 40.75
N GLU A 658 -42.98 10.48 40.56
CA GLU A 658 -42.15 9.95 41.64
C GLU A 658 -41.72 11.04 42.63
N ALA A 659 -41.29 12.20 42.12
CA ALA A 659 -40.95 13.33 42.98
C ALA A 659 -42.15 13.79 43.80
N GLN A 660 -43.34 13.81 43.21
CA GLN A 660 -44.59 14.13 43.93
C GLN A 660 -44.94 13.08 44.97
N GLN A 661 -44.80 11.79 44.66
CA GLN A 661 -45.06 10.70 45.62
C GLN A 661 -44.05 10.68 46.78
N GLN A 662 -42.79 10.99 46.49
CA GLN A 662 -41.75 11.07 47.51
C GLN A 662 -42.00 12.25 48.46
N GLN A 663 -42.37 13.37 47.90
CA GLN A 663 -42.74 14.57 48.67
C GLN A 663 -44.00 14.35 49.52
N GLN A 664 -44.98 13.58 49.01
CA GLN A 664 -46.15 13.17 49.74
C GLN A 664 -45.84 12.25 50.94
N ARG A 665 -44.96 11.24 50.72
CA ARG A 665 -44.47 10.35 51.78
C ARG A 665 -43.65 11.08 52.84
N GLU A 666 -42.83 12.06 52.47
CA GLU A 666 -42.08 12.89 53.40
C GLU A 666 -43.02 13.76 54.23
N ASN A 667 -44.05 14.31 53.61
CA ASN A 667 -45.09 15.07 54.32
C ASN A 667 -45.91 14.20 55.30
N GLU A 668 -46.33 12.99 54.86
CA GLU A 668 -47.02 12.02 55.73
C GLU A 668 -46.15 11.55 56.92
N THR A 669 -44.84 11.42 56.69
CA THR A 669 -43.87 11.05 57.72
C THR A 669 -43.65 12.18 58.71
N ILE A 670 -43.67 13.45 58.26
CA ILE A 670 -43.56 14.63 59.09
C ILE A 670 -44.85 14.83 59.90
N GLU A 671 -46.03 14.62 59.31
CA GLU A 671 -47.30 14.69 60.01
C GLU A 671 -47.45 13.57 61.07
N SER A 672 -46.95 12.35 60.79
CA SER A 672 -46.95 11.27 61.76
C SER A 672 -45.93 11.45 62.90
N ALA A 673 -44.95 12.33 62.76
CA ALA A 673 -43.95 12.64 63.78
C ALA A 673 -44.32 13.86 64.68
N ILE A 674 -45.31 14.62 64.26
CA ILE A 674 -45.78 15.82 64.98
C ILE A 674 -47.09 15.56 65.76
N GLY A 675 -47.83 14.46 65.51
CA GLY A 675 -48.99 14.01 66.26
C GLY A 675 -48.62 12.96 67.31
#